data_7f160b6522a090e253f3a83870147af2
#
_entry.id   7f160b6522a090e253f3a83870147af2
#
_cell.length_a   1.000
_cell.length_b   1.000
_cell.length_c   1.000
_cell.angle_alpha   90.00
_cell.angle_beta   90.00
_cell.angle_gamma   90.00
#
_symmetry.space_group_name_H-M   'P 1'
#
loop_
_entity.id
_entity.type
_entity.pdbx_description
1 polymer ?
#
loop_
_entity_poly.entity_id
_entity_poly.type
_entity_poly.pdbx_seq_one_letter_code
_entity_poly.pdbx_strand_id
1 'polypeptide(L)'
;MDLAPPSSAPSPLPSGLRAAIQAARGAGEHERALALLAQAIAAKPEAAWPRIETIGVLRELGEKDKARAAIDALLAEHPTNAKAWVHLGLLERSNGSTQAALTAFEQAHQCDPILVEPVLQMAQEHFTLGHQQRSDALLQDALALDTDGIQALTQCAQRAMMANDPRTALPLFEQAIARTPWHVPSYVGACNAQVKLGQIDAAMATLDTGLEQCGSRPALHARRVHLLRDLGFYRAALDIGTQSLAQHEDSFPLWEAVMRLHIMIGDADAMRDFLAQAHPTRDSERATVATLAGDMAAELGDPDTAVDCYQRASEIQPGASRMHGALAVAHLTRFDVGSAAIHLERQVAMTAPALRLKNKSDNPQQSYYGQIINEYRLDTEAVALVASLPPTPRDRAAALRSHCRDRPDSTLLASSLLDALWRGNALPPCTNSAVPTIPTLITQYWDAAPPPADVAGIMQSWPHLNPGFTYRLFDDLAARDFLHTRHDPQVLQAYHRATSPAMQADLFRLAYLACEGGIYADADDRCTAALAPLLPPGAQLVLYREYLGTLGNNFMAAIPRHPVILAALEGAVRAINRGDQEIIWLATGPGLITRAFAAVVSAEDETARQTLATTRIWSRRETLRHVSIHCLAGYKDTAQHWVRAAFTTPQRSAG
;
A
#
# COMPACT_ATOMS: atom_id res chain seq x y z
N MET A 1 26.46 -35.84 71.22
CA MET A 1 25.83 -34.62 70.70
C MET A 1 25.83 -34.71 69.19
N ASP A 2 24.72 -35.24 68.67
CA ASP A 2 24.50 -35.43 67.26
C ASP A 2 24.05 -34.12 66.64
N LEU A 3 24.78 -33.69 65.63
CA LEU A 3 24.33 -32.64 64.74
C LEU A 3 23.83 -33.28 63.46
N ALA A 4 22.51 -33.33 63.29
CA ALA A 4 21.87 -33.73 62.05
C ALA A 4 22.12 -32.65 60.96
N PRO A 5 22.35 -33.03 59.69
CA PRO A 5 22.47 -32.07 58.59
C PRO A 5 21.08 -31.57 58.18
N PRO A 6 20.96 -30.28 57.70
CA PRO A 6 19.69 -29.80 57.24
C PRO A 6 19.36 -30.41 55.88
N SER A 7 18.37 -31.26 55.87
CA SER A 7 17.70 -31.74 54.65
C SER A 7 16.76 -30.64 54.16
N SER A 8 17.17 -29.86 53.17
CA SER A 8 16.24 -29.06 52.37
C SER A 8 16.14 -29.71 50.97
N ALA A 9 15.25 -30.65 50.83
CA ALA A 9 14.80 -31.05 49.49
C ALA A 9 14.16 -29.83 48.80
N PRO A 10 14.51 -29.55 47.54
CA PRO A 10 13.92 -28.44 46.79
C PRO A 10 12.40 -28.65 46.68
N SER A 11 11.65 -27.64 47.10
CA SER A 11 10.19 -27.64 47.02
C SER A 11 9.74 -27.84 45.57
N PRO A 12 8.72 -28.68 45.30
CA PRO A 12 8.19 -28.83 43.97
C PRO A 12 7.66 -27.49 43.44
N LEU A 13 7.92 -27.18 42.18
CA LEU A 13 7.38 -25.97 41.53
C LEU A 13 5.86 -25.95 41.71
N PRO A 14 5.25 -24.80 42.07
CA PRO A 14 3.80 -24.68 42.15
C PRO A 14 3.14 -25.14 40.86
N SER A 15 2.18 -26.05 40.97
CA SER A 15 1.39 -26.50 39.82
C SER A 15 0.68 -25.31 39.21
N GLY A 16 0.99 -24.97 37.94
CA GLY A 16 0.42 -23.83 37.26
C GLY A 16 1.37 -22.61 37.05
N LEU A 17 2.55 -22.57 37.67
CA LEU A 17 3.49 -21.45 37.52
C LEU A 17 3.90 -21.23 36.05
N ARG A 18 4.13 -22.31 35.31
CA ARG A 18 4.46 -22.26 33.88
C ARG A 18 3.32 -21.68 33.04
N ALA A 19 2.07 -22.07 33.33
CA ALA A 19 0.89 -21.53 32.69
C ALA A 19 0.68 -20.04 33.03
N ALA A 20 0.93 -19.64 34.28
CA ALA A 20 0.85 -18.24 34.71
C ALA A 20 1.90 -17.35 34.00
N ILE A 21 3.14 -17.86 33.81
CA ILE A 21 4.18 -17.17 33.04
C ILE A 21 3.75 -16.99 31.57
N GLN A 22 3.23 -18.03 30.97
CA GLN A 22 2.76 -18.01 29.58
C GLN A 22 1.58 -17.04 29.41
N ALA A 23 0.64 -17.04 30.37
CA ALA A 23 -0.49 -16.12 30.37
C ALA A 23 -0.05 -14.67 30.50
N ALA A 24 0.88 -14.38 31.42
CA ALA A 24 1.43 -13.02 31.61
C ALA A 24 2.19 -12.54 30.36
N ARG A 25 2.99 -13.40 29.71
CA ARG A 25 3.65 -13.07 28.43
C ARG A 25 2.65 -12.81 27.32
N GLY A 26 1.64 -13.67 27.21
CA GLY A 26 0.57 -13.52 26.20
C GLY A 26 -0.26 -12.24 26.38
N ALA A 27 -0.39 -11.78 27.62
CA ALA A 27 -1.05 -10.49 27.96
C ALA A 27 -0.13 -9.27 27.82
N GLY A 28 1.17 -9.44 27.49
CA GLY A 28 2.14 -8.33 27.46
C GLY A 28 2.59 -7.83 28.83
N GLU A 29 2.22 -8.53 29.92
CA GLU A 29 2.58 -8.21 31.31
C GLU A 29 4.03 -8.66 31.62
N HIS A 30 5.01 -8.08 30.92
CA HIS A 30 6.41 -8.53 30.95
C HIS A 30 7.04 -8.46 32.35
N GLU A 31 6.75 -7.43 33.12
CA GLU A 31 7.26 -7.30 34.51
C GLU A 31 6.73 -8.42 35.39
N ARG A 32 5.44 -8.73 35.28
CA ARG A 32 4.83 -9.85 36.00
C ARG A 32 5.42 -11.20 35.55
N ALA A 33 5.66 -11.38 34.27
CA ALA A 33 6.31 -12.57 33.75
C ALA A 33 7.72 -12.72 34.34
N LEU A 34 8.52 -11.64 34.39
CA LEU A 34 9.86 -11.66 35.01
C LEU A 34 9.80 -11.97 36.51
N ALA A 35 8.84 -11.41 37.25
CA ALA A 35 8.67 -11.72 38.67
C ALA A 35 8.33 -13.20 38.90
N LEU A 36 7.46 -13.80 38.09
CA LEU A 36 7.13 -15.22 38.17
C LEU A 36 8.32 -16.10 37.76
N LEU A 37 9.10 -15.69 36.76
CA LEU A 37 10.32 -16.39 36.34
C LEU A 37 11.41 -16.34 37.42
N ALA A 38 11.56 -15.21 38.13
CA ALA A 38 12.47 -15.12 39.27
C ALA A 38 12.08 -16.09 40.39
N GLN A 39 10.78 -16.26 40.68
CA GLN A 39 10.30 -17.27 41.63
C GLN A 39 10.63 -18.71 41.15
N ALA A 40 10.48 -18.97 39.86
CA ALA A 40 10.82 -20.29 39.27
C ALA A 40 12.32 -20.58 39.37
N ILE A 41 13.18 -19.60 39.14
CA ILE A 41 14.64 -19.71 39.29
C ILE A 41 15.02 -19.94 40.75
N ALA A 42 14.42 -19.20 41.67
CA ALA A 42 14.69 -19.36 43.12
C ALA A 42 14.27 -20.76 43.63
N ALA A 43 13.15 -21.30 43.11
CA ALA A 43 12.68 -22.63 43.46
C ALA A 43 13.53 -23.78 42.89
N LYS A 44 14.09 -23.59 41.68
CA LYS A 44 14.95 -24.55 40.98
C LYS A 44 16.09 -23.85 40.24
N PRO A 45 17.18 -23.47 40.93
CA PRO A 45 18.28 -22.73 40.34
C PRO A 45 18.98 -23.44 39.18
N GLU A 46 19.02 -24.79 39.21
CA GLU A 46 19.62 -25.63 38.17
C GLU A 46 18.78 -25.79 36.90
N ALA A 47 17.52 -25.40 36.94
CA ALA A 47 16.63 -25.51 35.77
C ALA A 47 16.96 -24.46 34.72
N ALA A 48 17.36 -24.87 33.53
CA ALA A 48 17.69 -23.98 32.42
C ALA A 48 16.45 -23.28 31.84
N TRP A 49 15.26 -23.91 31.85
CA TRP A 49 14.07 -23.39 31.19
C TRP A 49 13.59 -22.00 31.68
N PRO A 50 13.56 -21.67 33.01
CA PRO A 50 13.11 -20.35 33.43
C PRO A 50 14.10 -19.26 33.05
N ARG A 51 15.40 -19.59 32.99
CA ARG A 51 16.45 -18.68 32.52
C ARG A 51 16.30 -18.39 31.03
N ILE A 52 16.01 -19.43 30.21
CA ILE A 52 15.74 -19.28 28.78
C ILE A 52 14.51 -18.39 28.55
N GLU A 53 13.42 -18.62 29.29
CA GLU A 53 12.22 -17.79 29.21
C GLU A 53 12.50 -16.33 29.66
N THR A 54 13.33 -16.12 30.69
CA THR A 54 13.77 -14.79 31.12
C THR A 54 14.52 -14.06 30.01
N ILE A 55 15.44 -14.74 29.31
CA ILE A 55 16.15 -14.19 28.16
C ILE A 55 15.14 -13.78 27.08
N GLY A 56 14.14 -14.62 26.81
CA GLY A 56 13.06 -14.32 25.87
C GLY A 56 12.34 -13.00 26.20
N VAL A 57 11.90 -12.87 27.45
CA VAL A 57 11.19 -11.66 27.93
C VAL A 57 12.07 -10.41 27.91
N LEU A 58 13.34 -10.53 28.32
CA LEU A 58 14.29 -9.39 28.25
C LEU A 58 14.51 -8.90 26.82
N ARG A 59 14.56 -9.82 25.85
CA ARG A 59 14.65 -9.47 24.42
C ARG A 59 13.38 -8.80 23.91
N GLU A 60 12.20 -9.27 24.33
CA GLU A 60 10.90 -8.67 24.00
C GLU A 60 10.78 -7.23 24.53
N LEU A 61 11.37 -6.97 25.71
CA LEU A 61 11.47 -5.63 26.31
C LEU A 61 12.54 -4.74 25.66
N GLY A 62 13.40 -5.28 24.80
CA GLY A 62 14.53 -4.53 24.23
C GLY A 62 15.71 -4.34 25.17
N GLU A 63 15.72 -4.98 26.33
CA GLU A 63 16.79 -4.94 27.35
C GLU A 63 18.01 -5.75 26.91
N LYS A 64 18.69 -5.29 25.83
CA LYS A 64 19.74 -6.04 25.15
C LYS A 64 20.91 -6.44 26.02
N ASP A 65 21.39 -5.52 26.87
CA ASP A 65 22.55 -5.76 27.75
C ASP A 65 22.22 -6.82 28.82
N LYS A 66 21.03 -6.73 29.42
CA LYS A 66 20.57 -7.71 30.41
C LYS A 66 20.35 -9.09 29.77
N ALA A 67 19.77 -9.10 28.55
CA ALA A 67 19.59 -10.34 27.79
C ALA A 67 20.95 -10.99 27.48
N ARG A 68 21.95 -10.19 27.06
CA ARG A 68 23.31 -10.65 26.79
C ARG A 68 23.96 -11.28 28.01
N ALA A 69 23.93 -10.56 29.13
CA ALA A 69 24.50 -11.06 30.39
C ALA A 69 23.85 -12.37 30.85
N ALA A 70 22.51 -12.49 30.70
CA ALA A 70 21.80 -13.70 31.04
C ALA A 70 22.13 -14.88 30.11
N ILE A 71 22.34 -14.63 28.82
CA ILE A 71 22.78 -15.64 27.84
C ILE A 71 24.19 -16.12 28.18
N ASP A 72 25.13 -15.20 28.40
CA ASP A 72 26.52 -15.52 28.68
C ASP A 72 26.66 -16.33 29.98
N ALA A 73 25.92 -15.95 31.02
CA ALA A 73 25.86 -16.72 32.27
C ALA A 73 25.31 -18.12 32.07
N LEU A 74 24.24 -18.29 31.28
CA LEU A 74 23.66 -19.61 30.99
C LEU A 74 24.58 -20.49 30.16
N LEU A 75 25.27 -19.94 29.16
CA LEU A 75 26.23 -20.64 28.31
C LEU A 75 27.53 -21.01 29.04
N ALA A 76 27.95 -20.21 30.04
CA ALA A 76 29.08 -20.52 30.87
C ALA A 76 28.83 -21.80 31.75
N GLU A 77 27.60 -21.96 32.23
CA GLU A 77 27.19 -23.12 33.01
C GLU A 77 26.78 -24.33 32.11
N HIS A 78 26.17 -24.05 30.98
CA HIS A 78 25.59 -25.02 30.05
C HIS A 78 26.02 -24.74 28.60
N PRO A 79 27.28 -24.98 28.19
CA PRO A 79 27.80 -24.64 26.86
C PRO A 79 27.09 -25.35 25.70
N THR A 80 26.42 -26.46 25.95
CA THR A 80 25.69 -27.26 24.98
C THR A 80 24.19 -26.92 24.92
N ASN A 81 23.76 -25.88 25.57
CA ASN A 81 22.35 -25.50 25.56
C ASN A 81 21.97 -24.83 24.20
N ALA A 82 21.41 -25.62 23.29
CA ALA A 82 21.02 -25.15 21.95
C ALA A 82 20.07 -23.93 21.99
N LYS A 83 19.11 -23.88 22.92
CA LYS A 83 18.18 -22.75 23.03
C LYS A 83 18.86 -21.46 23.46
N ALA A 84 19.87 -21.53 24.32
CA ALA A 84 20.66 -20.36 24.69
C ALA A 84 21.43 -19.80 23.48
N TRP A 85 22.03 -20.68 22.67
CA TRP A 85 22.66 -20.32 21.42
C TRP A 85 21.67 -19.70 20.41
N VAL A 86 20.44 -20.23 20.31
CA VAL A 86 19.38 -19.60 19.48
C VAL A 86 19.10 -18.18 19.95
N HIS A 87 18.93 -17.97 21.27
CA HIS A 87 18.71 -16.62 21.80
C HIS A 87 19.89 -15.69 21.57
N LEU A 88 21.12 -16.18 21.60
CA LEU A 88 22.31 -15.41 21.23
C LEU A 88 22.24 -14.97 19.77
N GLY A 89 21.96 -15.90 18.86
CA GLY A 89 21.81 -15.59 17.44
C GLY A 89 20.73 -14.56 17.15
N LEU A 90 19.58 -14.68 17.81
CA LEU A 90 18.49 -13.70 17.70
C LEU A 90 18.87 -12.32 18.27
N LEU A 91 19.69 -12.26 19.31
CA LEU A 91 20.21 -11.00 19.87
C LEU A 91 21.20 -10.35 18.91
N GLU A 92 22.15 -11.12 18.36
CA GLU A 92 23.14 -10.63 17.38
C GLU A 92 22.46 -10.12 16.11
N ARG A 93 21.41 -10.79 15.63
CA ARG A 93 20.55 -10.29 14.53
C ARG A 93 19.97 -8.92 14.86
N SER A 94 19.43 -8.75 16.07
CA SER A 94 18.83 -7.48 16.51
C SER A 94 19.85 -6.35 16.61
N ASN A 95 21.13 -6.68 16.71
CA ASN A 95 22.27 -5.76 16.68
C ASN A 95 22.82 -5.51 15.25
N GLY A 96 22.21 -6.15 14.24
CA GLY A 96 22.66 -6.05 12.85
C GLY A 96 23.87 -6.93 12.49
N SER A 97 24.30 -7.82 13.39
CA SER A 97 25.48 -8.68 13.23
C SER A 97 25.12 -10.04 12.61
N THR A 98 24.72 -10.04 11.32
CA THR A 98 24.27 -11.26 10.61
C THR A 98 25.26 -12.42 10.70
N GLN A 99 26.57 -12.15 10.58
CA GLN A 99 27.59 -13.21 10.66
C GLN A 99 27.70 -13.80 12.06
N ALA A 100 27.64 -13.00 13.11
CA ALA A 100 27.64 -13.48 14.50
C ALA A 100 26.35 -14.28 14.81
N ALA A 101 25.22 -13.84 14.26
CA ALA A 101 23.96 -14.58 14.36
C ALA A 101 24.04 -15.96 13.73
N LEU A 102 24.59 -16.07 12.50
CA LEU A 102 24.83 -17.35 11.82
C LEU A 102 25.69 -18.28 12.67
N THR A 103 26.82 -17.79 13.17
CA THR A 103 27.73 -18.61 14.02
C THR A 103 27.00 -19.13 15.25
N ALA A 104 26.17 -18.32 15.89
CA ALA A 104 25.40 -18.77 17.06
C ALA A 104 24.33 -19.81 16.70
N PHE A 105 23.65 -19.67 15.56
CA PHE A 105 22.68 -20.67 15.09
C PHE A 105 23.35 -21.97 14.66
N GLU A 106 24.55 -21.92 14.05
CA GLU A 106 25.36 -23.09 13.74
C GLU A 106 25.75 -23.85 15.02
N GLN A 107 26.16 -23.13 16.08
CA GLN A 107 26.45 -23.74 17.38
C GLN A 107 25.18 -24.35 17.99
N ALA A 108 24.03 -23.69 17.89
CA ALA A 108 22.76 -24.24 18.35
C ALA A 108 22.44 -25.57 17.64
N HIS A 109 22.59 -25.62 16.32
CA HIS A 109 22.37 -26.85 15.54
C HIS A 109 23.37 -27.94 15.83
N GLN A 110 24.64 -27.62 16.09
CA GLN A 110 25.64 -28.60 16.53
C GLN A 110 25.30 -29.17 17.90
N CYS A 111 24.77 -28.38 18.82
CA CYS A 111 24.35 -28.82 20.15
C CYS A 111 23.10 -29.69 20.13
N ASP A 112 22.17 -29.44 19.23
CA ASP A 112 20.92 -30.18 19.06
C ASP A 112 20.53 -30.24 17.55
N PRO A 113 21.01 -31.27 16.82
CA PRO A 113 20.77 -31.40 15.38
C PRO A 113 19.30 -31.63 14.98
N ILE A 114 18.45 -32.09 15.91
CA ILE A 114 17.02 -32.31 15.65
C ILE A 114 16.17 -31.09 15.94
N LEU A 115 16.73 -30.05 16.55
CA LEU A 115 16.01 -28.80 16.81
C LEU A 115 15.83 -28.06 15.49
N VAL A 116 14.58 -27.86 15.07
CA VAL A 116 14.23 -27.23 13.80
C VAL A 116 14.56 -25.71 13.80
N GLU A 117 14.38 -25.05 14.94
CA GLU A 117 14.50 -23.58 15.06
C GLU A 117 15.85 -23.02 14.56
N PRO A 118 17.04 -23.54 14.94
CA PRO A 118 18.32 -23.06 14.42
C PRO A 118 18.41 -23.15 12.90
N VAL A 119 17.92 -24.24 12.30
CA VAL A 119 17.96 -24.46 10.85
C VAL A 119 17.11 -23.41 10.13
N LEU A 120 15.93 -23.11 10.65
CA LEU A 120 15.05 -22.07 10.11
C LEU A 120 15.68 -20.67 10.24
N GLN A 121 16.36 -20.40 11.37
CA GLN A 121 17.06 -19.13 11.58
C GLN A 121 18.27 -18.98 10.64
N MET A 122 19.06 -20.04 10.43
CA MET A 122 20.15 -20.06 9.45
C MET A 122 19.62 -19.80 8.03
N ALA A 123 18.52 -20.44 7.66
CA ALA A 123 17.87 -20.21 6.36
C ALA A 123 17.51 -18.73 6.16
N GLN A 124 16.98 -18.08 7.19
CA GLN A 124 16.64 -16.66 7.16
C GLN A 124 17.87 -15.76 7.01
N GLU A 125 18.97 -16.05 7.74
CA GLU A 125 20.21 -15.27 7.62
C GLU A 125 20.86 -15.43 6.24
N HIS A 126 20.93 -16.65 5.71
CA HIS A 126 21.45 -16.89 4.36
C HIS A 126 20.63 -16.16 3.30
N PHE A 127 19.31 -16.09 3.49
CA PHE A 127 18.48 -15.29 2.59
C PHE A 127 18.83 -13.80 2.66
N THR A 128 18.97 -13.25 3.86
CA THR A 128 19.31 -11.84 4.07
C THR A 128 20.65 -11.50 3.42
N LEU A 129 21.60 -12.45 3.40
CA LEU A 129 22.90 -12.34 2.72
C LEU A 129 22.83 -12.55 1.19
N GLY A 130 21.66 -12.87 0.63
CA GLY A 130 21.49 -13.17 -0.79
C GLY A 130 21.92 -14.57 -1.22
N HIS A 131 22.25 -15.47 -0.27
CA HIS A 131 22.62 -16.85 -0.51
C HIS A 131 21.38 -17.75 -0.68
N GLN A 132 20.60 -17.51 -1.73
CA GLN A 132 19.28 -18.10 -1.92
C GLN A 132 19.32 -19.63 -1.93
N GLN A 133 20.22 -20.24 -2.73
CA GLN A 133 20.32 -21.71 -2.83
C GLN A 133 20.58 -22.37 -1.47
N ARG A 134 21.45 -21.76 -0.64
CA ARG A 134 21.74 -22.29 0.70
C ARG A 134 20.55 -22.14 1.63
N SER A 135 19.85 -21.02 1.56
CA SER A 135 18.61 -20.79 2.30
C SER A 135 17.54 -21.83 1.95
N ASP A 136 17.33 -22.08 0.65
CA ASP A 136 16.33 -23.04 0.18
C ASP A 136 16.68 -24.49 0.61
N ALA A 137 17.96 -24.88 0.55
CA ALA A 137 18.43 -26.18 1.06
C ALA A 137 18.14 -26.35 2.56
N LEU A 138 18.46 -25.34 3.37
CA LEU A 138 18.17 -25.34 4.81
C LEU A 138 16.66 -25.43 5.12
N LEU A 139 15.82 -24.82 4.31
CA LEU A 139 14.36 -24.96 4.46
C LEU A 139 13.88 -26.38 4.16
N GLN A 140 14.48 -27.06 3.17
CA GLN A 140 14.20 -28.49 2.92
C GLN A 140 14.66 -29.37 4.09
N ASP A 141 15.86 -29.12 4.64
CA ASP A 141 16.33 -29.80 5.83
C ASP A 141 15.38 -29.59 7.02
N ALA A 142 14.90 -28.35 7.22
CA ALA A 142 13.93 -28.03 8.26
C ALA A 142 12.60 -28.77 8.07
N LEU A 143 12.08 -28.90 6.84
CA LEU A 143 10.88 -29.69 6.55
C LEU A 143 11.06 -31.18 6.86
N ALA A 144 12.26 -31.73 6.62
CA ALA A 144 12.58 -33.10 6.95
C ALA A 144 12.65 -33.34 8.46
N LEU A 145 13.10 -32.35 9.24
CA LEU A 145 13.15 -32.40 10.69
C LEU A 145 11.77 -32.16 11.35
N ASP A 146 10.94 -31.29 10.80
CA ASP A 146 9.64 -30.84 11.34
C ASP A 146 8.48 -31.71 10.80
N THR A 147 8.60 -33.03 10.92
CA THR A 147 7.65 -33.98 10.32
C THR A 147 6.22 -33.83 10.83
N ASP A 148 6.04 -33.47 12.09
CA ASP A 148 4.74 -33.36 12.77
C ASP A 148 4.36 -31.88 13.09
N GLY A 149 5.31 -30.97 13.00
CA GLY A 149 5.12 -29.53 13.30
C GLY A 149 4.65 -28.73 12.10
N ILE A 150 4.49 -27.44 12.34
CA ILE A 150 4.05 -26.46 11.34
C ILE A 150 5.06 -25.34 11.10
N GLN A 151 6.15 -25.28 11.90
CA GLN A 151 7.11 -24.18 11.82
C GLN A 151 7.81 -24.16 10.47
N ALA A 152 8.35 -25.28 10.03
CA ALA A 152 8.99 -25.38 8.73
C ALA A 152 8.00 -25.12 7.58
N LEU A 153 6.79 -25.69 7.64
CA LEU A 153 5.74 -25.47 6.64
C LEU A 153 5.40 -23.99 6.48
N THR A 154 5.16 -23.30 7.60
CA THR A 154 4.76 -21.89 7.56
C THR A 154 5.90 -20.98 7.09
N GLN A 155 7.14 -21.26 7.48
CA GLN A 155 8.30 -20.49 7.00
C GLN A 155 8.60 -20.74 5.52
N CYS A 156 8.53 -21.98 5.05
CA CYS A 156 8.64 -22.28 3.62
C CYS A 156 7.55 -21.59 2.80
N ALA A 157 6.31 -21.61 3.29
CA ALA A 157 5.20 -20.93 2.66
C ALA A 157 5.41 -19.40 2.61
N GLN A 158 5.83 -18.80 3.73
CA GLN A 158 6.17 -17.37 3.79
C GLN A 158 7.29 -17.02 2.82
N ARG A 159 8.31 -17.88 2.72
CA ARG A 159 9.41 -17.73 1.78
C ARG A 159 8.95 -17.75 0.34
N ALA A 160 8.11 -18.71 -0.02
CA ALA A 160 7.50 -18.78 -1.34
C ALA A 160 6.68 -17.51 -1.65
N MET A 161 5.93 -17.00 -0.66
CA MET A 161 5.21 -15.72 -0.81
C MET A 161 6.16 -14.52 -1.04
N MET A 162 7.30 -14.46 -0.35
CA MET A 162 8.31 -13.42 -0.55
C MET A 162 8.95 -13.51 -1.95
N ALA A 163 9.14 -14.73 -2.46
CA ALA A 163 9.59 -14.99 -3.83
C ALA A 163 8.51 -14.73 -4.90
N ASN A 164 7.31 -14.29 -4.48
CA ASN A 164 6.14 -14.11 -5.33
C ASN A 164 5.68 -15.42 -6.01
N ASP A 165 5.82 -16.54 -5.32
CA ASP A 165 5.33 -17.86 -5.73
C ASP A 165 4.18 -18.35 -4.84
N PRO A 166 2.96 -17.81 -5.02
CA PRO A 166 1.80 -18.23 -4.24
C PRO A 166 1.33 -19.65 -4.55
N ARG A 167 1.71 -20.22 -5.72
CA ARG A 167 1.35 -21.59 -6.10
C ARG A 167 2.06 -22.61 -5.23
N THR A 168 3.31 -22.35 -4.88
CA THR A 168 4.06 -23.18 -3.92
C THR A 168 3.66 -22.91 -2.48
N ALA A 169 3.32 -21.65 -2.14
CA ALA A 169 2.98 -21.26 -0.77
C ALA A 169 1.64 -21.84 -0.29
N LEU A 170 0.60 -21.81 -1.13
CA LEU A 170 -0.76 -22.20 -0.73
C LEU A 170 -0.86 -23.63 -0.18
N PRO A 171 -0.36 -24.68 -0.86
CA PRO A 171 -0.42 -26.04 -0.34
C PRO A 171 0.29 -26.21 1.01
N LEU A 172 1.37 -25.45 1.25
CA LEU A 172 2.10 -25.50 2.52
C LEU A 172 1.29 -24.88 3.67
N PHE A 173 0.59 -23.77 3.42
CA PHE A 173 -0.34 -23.21 4.40
C PHE A 173 -1.53 -24.13 4.66
N GLU A 174 -2.09 -24.77 3.63
CA GLU A 174 -3.19 -25.72 3.75
C GLU A 174 -2.77 -26.95 4.57
N GLN A 175 -1.56 -27.47 4.36
CA GLN A 175 -0.99 -28.54 5.19
C GLN A 175 -0.82 -28.10 6.65
N ALA A 176 -0.37 -26.87 6.88
CA ALA A 176 -0.23 -26.32 8.23
C ALA A 176 -1.60 -26.17 8.92
N ILE A 177 -2.64 -25.74 8.20
CA ILE A 177 -4.03 -25.69 8.69
C ILE A 177 -4.54 -27.10 9.03
N ALA A 178 -4.33 -28.07 8.14
CA ALA A 178 -4.75 -29.45 8.37
C ALA A 178 -4.10 -30.07 9.61
N ARG A 179 -2.82 -29.77 9.88
CA ARG A 179 -2.09 -30.24 11.08
C ARG A 179 -2.50 -29.50 12.35
N THR A 180 -2.75 -28.21 12.24
CA THR A 180 -3.06 -27.34 13.39
C THR A 180 -4.17 -26.36 13.03
N PRO A 181 -5.46 -26.80 13.12
CA PRO A 181 -6.61 -26.01 12.70
C PRO A 181 -6.81 -24.68 13.46
N TRP A 182 -6.15 -24.49 14.60
CA TRP A 182 -6.21 -23.25 15.38
C TRP A 182 -5.03 -22.29 15.15
N HIS A 183 -4.19 -22.55 14.13
CA HIS A 183 -3.02 -21.71 13.83
C HIS A 183 -3.39 -20.53 12.93
N VAL A 184 -3.74 -19.41 13.54
CA VAL A 184 -4.17 -18.15 12.87
C VAL A 184 -3.24 -17.70 11.72
N PRO A 185 -1.87 -17.71 11.86
CA PRO A 185 -1.01 -17.25 10.78
C PRO A 185 -1.14 -18.07 9.50
N SER A 186 -1.47 -19.36 9.57
CA SER A 186 -1.68 -20.19 8.38
C SER A 186 -2.92 -19.76 7.58
N TYR A 187 -4.02 -19.39 8.23
CA TYR A 187 -5.21 -18.87 7.54
C TYR A 187 -4.93 -17.53 6.87
N VAL A 188 -4.23 -16.63 7.56
CA VAL A 188 -3.82 -15.34 6.98
C VAL A 188 -2.90 -15.56 5.78
N GLY A 189 -1.94 -16.49 5.89
CA GLY A 189 -1.02 -16.84 4.82
C GLY A 189 -1.72 -17.47 3.62
N ALA A 190 -2.61 -18.44 3.83
CA ALA A 190 -3.42 -19.08 2.79
C ALA A 190 -4.30 -18.06 2.07
N CYS A 191 -5.01 -17.20 2.82
CA CYS A 191 -5.77 -16.09 2.25
C CYS A 191 -4.89 -15.19 1.36
N ASN A 192 -3.69 -14.82 1.81
CA ASN A 192 -2.78 -14.00 1.01
C ASN A 192 -2.35 -14.70 -0.28
N ALA A 193 -2.07 -16.01 -0.23
CA ALA A 193 -1.70 -16.80 -1.39
C ALA A 193 -2.88 -16.92 -2.38
N GLN A 194 -4.09 -17.19 -1.88
CA GLN A 194 -5.31 -17.25 -2.69
C GLN A 194 -5.62 -15.92 -3.38
N VAL A 195 -5.48 -14.79 -2.66
CA VAL A 195 -5.62 -13.45 -3.23
C VAL A 195 -4.65 -13.22 -4.38
N LYS A 196 -3.38 -13.62 -4.22
CA LYS A 196 -2.35 -13.54 -5.27
C LYS A 196 -2.65 -14.44 -6.48
N LEU A 197 -3.39 -15.52 -6.28
CA LEU A 197 -3.85 -16.44 -7.33
C LEU A 197 -5.17 -15.99 -7.98
N GLY A 198 -5.76 -14.87 -7.53
CA GLY A 198 -7.07 -14.40 -7.99
C GLY A 198 -8.27 -15.20 -7.45
N GLN A 199 -8.05 -16.06 -6.46
CA GLN A 199 -9.06 -16.94 -5.85
C GLN A 199 -9.78 -16.22 -4.70
N ILE A 200 -10.49 -15.14 -5.03
CA ILE A 200 -11.04 -14.21 -4.02
C ILE A 200 -12.09 -14.87 -3.12
N ASP A 201 -13.02 -15.65 -3.71
CA ASP A 201 -14.06 -16.33 -2.94
C ASP A 201 -13.46 -17.36 -1.98
N ALA A 202 -12.43 -18.11 -2.44
CA ALA A 202 -11.69 -19.03 -1.59
C ALA A 202 -10.96 -18.31 -0.44
N ALA A 203 -10.38 -17.13 -0.72
CA ALA A 203 -9.72 -16.33 0.30
C ALA A 203 -10.69 -15.85 1.39
N MET A 204 -11.90 -15.44 1.01
CA MET A 204 -12.95 -15.08 1.97
C MET A 204 -13.39 -16.30 2.78
N ALA A 205 -13.66 -17.44 2.13
CA ALA A 205 -14.05 -18.69 2.81
C ALA A 205 -12.94 -19.18 3.77
N THR A 206 -11.67 -19.03 3.41
CA THR A 206 -10.53 -19.35 4.28
C THR A 206 -10.54 -18.52 5.56
N LEU A 207 -10.84 -17.22 5.47
CA LEU A 207 -10.96 -16.36 6.66
C LEU A 207 -12.19 -16.72 7.52
N ASP A 208 -13.33 -17.06 6.90
CA ASP A 208 -14.53 -17.52 7.62
C ASP A 208 -14.25 -18.82 8.38
N THR A 209 -13.63 -19.80 7.72
CA THR A 209 -13.17 -21.05 8.37
C THR A 209 -12.19 -20.76 9.50
N GLY A 210 -11.25 -19.83 9.31
CA GLY A 210 -10.30 -19.43 10.35
C GLY A 210 -11.01 -18.83 11.58
N LEU A 211 -12.05 -18.02 11.40
CA LEU A 211 -12.86 -17.46 12.48
C LEU A 211 -13.67 -18.53 13.21
N GLU A 212 -14.19 -19.54 12.49
CA GLU A 212 -14.88 -20.68 13.09
C GLU A 212 -13.95 -21.55 13.92
N GLN A 213 -12.75 -21.88 13.42
CA GLN A 213 -11.82 -22.81 14.06
C GLN A 213 -11.00 -22.16 15.17
N CYS A 214 -10.59 -20.90 15.01
CA CYS A 214 -9.72 -20.18 15.95
C CYS A 214 -10.52 -19.29 16.91
N GLY A 215 -11.82 -19.09 16.68
CA GLY A 215 -12.64 -18.09 17.34
C GLY A 215 -12.34 -16.67 16.85
N SER A 216 -12.98 -15.68 17.47
CA SER A 216 -12.77 -14.27 17.15
C SER A 216 -11.32 -13.87 17.46
N ARG A 217 -10.51 -13.70 16.41
CA ARG A 217 -9.09 -13.34 16.49
C ARG A 217 -8.83 -12.03 15.74
N PRO A 218 -8.24 -11.02 16.38
CA PRO A 218 -7.99 -9.71 15.76
C PRO A 218 -7.28 -9.77 14.41
N ALA A 219 -6.29 -10.67 14.26
CA ALA A 219 -5.53 -10.81 13.03
C ALA A 219 -6.37 -11.28 11.83
N LEU A 220 -7.35 -12.17 12.05
CA LEU A 220 -8.28 -12.64 11.01
C LEU A 220 -9.24 -11.52 10.62
N HIS A 221 -9.77 -10.78 11.59
CA HIS A 221 -10.63 -9.63 11.34
C HIS A 221 -9.88 -8.52 10.59
N ALA A 222 -8.67 -8.17 11.03
CA ALA A 222 -7.85 -7.19 10.34
C ALA A 222 -7.56 -7.60 8.87
N ARG A 223 -7.23 -8.88 8.64
CA ARG A 223 -7.03 -9.39 7.27
C ARG A 223 -8.31 -9.32 6.43
N ARG A 224 -9.47 -9.63 7.01
CA ARG A 224 -10.76 -9.49 6.34
C ARG A 224 -11.05 -8.04 5.95
N VAL A 225 -10.82 -7.11 6.86
CA VAL A 225 -10.94 -5.66 6.61
C VAL A 225 -10.02 -5.22 5.47
N HIS A 226 -8.77 -5.66 5.47
CA HIS A 226 -7.84 -5.35 4.38
C HIS A 226 -8.30 -5.94 3.04
N LEU A 227 -8.79 -7.18 3.02
CA LEU A 227 -9.28 -7.79 1.79
C LEU A 227 -10.50 -7.04 1.22
N LEU A 228 -11.47 -6.72 2.06
CA LEU A 228 -12.63 -5.93 1.64
C LEU A 228 -12.24 -4.55 1.13
N ARG A 229 -11.27 -3.89 1.79
CA ARG A 229 -10.72 -2.61 1.32
C ARG A 229 -10.08 -2.76 -0.06
N ASP A 230 -9.24 -3.78 -0.26
CA ASP A 230 -8.52 -4.00 -1.52
C ASP A 230 -9.48 -4.36 -2.67
N LEU A 231 -10.62 -4.97 -2.35
CA LEU A 231 -11.73 -5.24 -3.27
C LEU A 231 -12.63 -4.02 -3.54
N GLY A 232 -12.38 -2.90 -2.86
CA GLY A 232 -13.16 -1.67 -3.01
C GLY A 232 -14.45 -1.60 -2.18
N PHE A 233 -14.69 -2.51 -1.25
CA PHE A 233 -15.86 -2.50 -0.37
C PHE A 233 -15.60 -1.70 0.91
N TYR A 234 -15.23 -0.41 0.78
CA TYR A 234 -14.74 0.41 1.89
C TYR A 234 -15.73 0.56 3.05
N ARG A 235 -17.03 0.75 2.77
CA ARG A 235 -18.07 0.86 3.82
C ARG A 235 -18.22 -0.45 4.59
N ALA A 236 -18.37 -1.57 3.89
CA ALA A 236 -18.46 -2.88 4.52
C ALA A 236 -17.21 -3.21 5.34
N ALA A 237 -16.02 -2.84 4.83
CA ALA A 237 -14.76 -2.99 5.56
C ALA A 237 -14.75 -2.14 6.83
N LEU A 238 -15.22 -0.90 6.78
CA LEU A 238 -15.31 0.00 7.93
C LEU A 238 -16.30 -0.52 8.98
N ASP A 239 -17.48 -0.96 8.56
CA ASP A 239 -18.52 -1.47 9.47
C ASP A 239 -18.04 -2.74 10.21
N ILE A 240 -17.49 -3.72 9.47
CA ILE A 240 -16.91 -4.94 10.04
C ILE A 240 -15.71 -4.62 10.93
N GLY A 241 -14.82 -3.72 10.49
CA GLY A 241 -13.66 -3.31 11.26
C GLY A 241 -14.03 -2.66 12.59
N THR A 242 -14.98 -1.72 12.58
CA THR A 242 -15.46 -1.03 13.78
C THR A 242 -16.14 -1.99 14.74
N GLN A 243 -17.00 -2.89 14.24
CA GLN A 243 -17.64 -3.92 15.06
C GLN A 243 -16.63 -4.87 15.69
N SER A 244 -15.62 -5.28 14.93
CA SER A 244 -14.55 -6.17 15.44
C SER A 244 -13.65 -5.46 16.44
N LEU A 245 -13.35 -4.17 16.23
CA LEU A 245 -12.56 -3.37 17.16
C LEU A 245 -13.27 -3.21 18.50
N ALA A 246 -14.58 -3.03 18.53
CA ALA A 246 -15.36 -2.98 19.76
C ALA A 246 -15.29 -4.29 20.60
N GLN A 247 -14.95 -5.42 19.96
CA GLN A 247 -14.70 -6.70 20.66
C GLN A 247 -13.23 -6.88 21.08
N HIS A 248 -12.32 -6.12 20.48
CA HIS A 248 -10.86 -6.25 20.62
C HIS A 248 -10.21 -4.86 20.72
N GLU A 249 -10.63 -4.07 21.69
CA GLU A 249 -10.28 -2.64 21.84
C GLU A 249 -8.77 -2.38 21.86
N ASP A 250 -7.99 -3.31 22.44
CA ASP A 250 -6.53 -3.21 22.55
C ASP A 250 -5.78 -3.67 21.27
N SER A 251 -6.49 -4.07 20.22
CA SER A 251 -5.84 -4.58 19.00
C SER A 251 -5.34 -3.46 18.11
N PHE A 252 -4.07 -3.10 18.22
CA PHE A 252 -3.44 -2.11 17.35
C PHE A 252 -3.53 -2.45 15.85
N PRO A 253 -3.31 -3.71 15.38
CA PRO A 253 -3.47 -4.04 13.95
C PRO A 253 -4.89 -3.82 13.41
N LEU A 254 -5.90 -4.07 14.24
CA LEU A 254 -7.29 -3.85 13.85
C LEU A 254 -7.62 -2.34 13.86
N TRP A 255 -7.15 -1.61 14.88
CA TRP A 255 -7.24 -0.15 14.93
C TRP A 255 -6.58 0.49 13.68
N GLU A 256 -5.37 0.04 13.31
CA GLU A 256 -4.67 0.51 12.12
C GLU A 256 -5.50 0.28 10.85
N ALA A 257 -6.09 -0.91 10.68
CA ALA A 257 -6.90 -1.25 9.51
C ALA A 257 -8.13 -0.33 9.40
N VAL A 258 -8.80 -0.05 10.52
CA VAL A 258 -9.95 0.86 10.59
C VAL A 258 -9.54 2.32 10.34
N MET A 259 -8.42 2.78 10.93
CA MET A 259 -7.90 4.14 10.71
C MET A 259 -7.59 4.41 9.24
N ARG A 260 -7.03 3.44 8.53
CA ARG A 260 -6.79 3.57 7.07
C ARG A 260 -8.08 3.78 6.28
N LEU A 261 -9.18 3.16 6.68
CA LEU A 261 -10.50 3.36 6.07
C LEU A 261 -11.07 4.74 6.40
N HIS A 262 -10.89 5.23 7.64
CA HIS A 262 -11.25 6.61 7.99
C HIS A 262 -10.49 7.62 7.14
N ILE A 263 -9.18 7.41 6.88
CA ILE A 263 -8.39 8.28 5.99
C ILE A 263 -8.96 8.24 4.55
N MET A 264 -9.41 7.08 4.07
CA MET A 264 -9.90 6.93 2.70
C MET A 264 -11.28 7.54 2.48
N ILE A 265 -12.24 7.32 3.40
CA ILE A 265 -13.67 7.67 3.18
C ILE A 265 -14.30 8.47 4.33
N GLY A 266 -13.62 8.64 5.47
CA GLY A 266 -14.10 9.42 6.61
C GLY A 266 -14.18 10.91 6.34
N ASP A 267 -14.84 11.66 7.19
CA ASP A 267 -14.71 13.12 7.23
C ASP A 267 -13.52 13.53 8.11
N ALA A 268 -13.20 14.84 8.10
CA ALA A 268 -12.01 15.34 8.77
C ALA A 268 -12.08 15.18 10.31
N ASP A 269 -13.26 15.33 10.89
CA ASP A 269 -13.44 15.25 12.34
C ASP A 269 -13.38 13.78 12.78
N ALA A 270 -14.10 12.87 12.09
CA ALA A 270 -14.01 11.44 12.36
C ALA A 270 -12.59 10.89 12.27
N MET A 271 -11.78 11.36 11.30
CA MET A 271 -10.37 10.97 11.20
C MET A 271 -9.55 11.43 12.42
N ARG A 272 -9.72 12.69 12.85
CA ARG A 272 -8.99 13.24 14.00
C ARG A 272 -9.38 12.56 15.30
N ASP A 273 -10.68 12.37 15.52
CA ASP A 273 -11.23 11.72 16.70
C ASP A 273 -10.76 10.28 16.81
N PHE A 274 -10.75 9.55 15.68
CA PHE A 274 -10.29 8.16 15.67
C PHE A 274 -8.76 8.05 15.84
N LEU A 275 -7.99 8.96 15.24
CA LEU A 275 -6.53 9.01 15.44
C LEU A 275 -6.17 9.30 16.91
N ALA A 276 -6.93 10.15 17.59
CA ALA A 276 -6.71 10.47 19.00
C ALA A 276 -6.94 9.27 19.95
N GLN A 277 -7.65 8.23 19.50
CA GLN A 277 -7.87 6.97 20.23
C GLN A 277 -6.73 5.96 20.07
N ALA A 278 -5.61 6.33 19.44
CA ALA A 278 -4.47 5.45 19.30
C ALA A 278 -3.77 5.19 20.63
N HIS A 279 -3.54 3.92 20.96
CA HIS A 279 -2.80 3.50 22.16
C HIS A 279 -1.58 2.65 21.77
N PRO A 280 -0.54 3.25 21.14
CA PRO A 280 0.64 2.51 20.72
C PRO A 280 1.50 2.14 21.94
N THR A 281 1.88 0.87 22.05
CA THR A 281 2.71 0.33 23.12
C THR A 281 4.17 0.18 22.72
N ARG A 282 4.45 0.00 21.41
CA ARG A 282 5.77 -0.27 20.84
C ARG A 282 6.22 0.88 19.92
N ASP A 283 7.53 1.03 19.71
CA ASP A 283 8.09 2.03 18.79
C ASP A 283 7.56 1.84 17.35
N SER A 284 7.42 0.60 16.90
CA SER A 284 6.83 0.32 15.58
C SER A 284 5.38 0.80 15.44
N GLU A 285 4.61 0.72 16.53
CA GLU A 285 3.24 1.23 16.57
C GLU A 285 3.22 2.77 16.64
N ARG A 286 4.11 3.38 17.43
CA ARG A 286 4.29 4.85 17.47
C ARG A 286 4.68 5.41 16.10
N ALA A 287 5.59 4.73 15.39
CA ALA A 287 5.95 5.09 14.02
C ALA A 287 4.77 4.96 13.05
N THR A 288 3.94 3.92 13.24
CA THR A 288 2.73 3.73 12.43
C THR A 288 1.69 4.83 12.69
N VAL A 289 1.45 5.21 13.95
CA VAL A 289 0.54 6.33 14.30
C VAL A 289 1.03 7.63 13.66
N ALA A 290 2.33 7.93 13.77
CA ALA A 290 2.91 9.12 13.15
C ALA A 290 2.76 9.08 11.60
N THR A 291 2.91 7.90 10.98
CA THR A 291 2.67 7.72 9.55
C THR A 291 1.23 8.00 9.17
N LEU A 292 0.27 7.44 9.91
CA LEU A 292 -1.16 7.62 9.64
C LEU A 292 -1.61 9.07 9.88
N ALA A 293 -0.98 9.77 10.85
CA ALA A 293 -1.19 11.21 11.00
C ALA A 293 -0.70 11.99 9.78
N GLY A 294 0.43 11.58 9.20
CA GLY A 294 0.92 12.14 7.94
C GLY A 294 0.01 11.83 6.75
N ASP A 295 -0.46 10.58 6.63
CA ASP A 295 -1.41 10.17 5.59
C ASP A 295 -2.73 10.97 5.70
N MET A 296 -3.22 11.19 6.92
CA MET A 296 -4.40 12.02 7.18
C MET A 296 -4.17 13.47 6.78
N ALA A 297 -3.04 14.06 7.16
CA ALA A 297 -2.71 15.45 6.79
C ALA A 297 -2.61 15.61 5.27
N ALA A 298 -1.97 14.65 4.57
CA ALA A 298 -1.89 14.65 3.10
C ALA A 298 -3.28 14.59 2.45
N GLU A 299 -4.17 13.74 2.92
CA GLU A 299 -5.56 13.64 2.42
C GLU A 299 -6.40 14.89 2.73
N LEU A 300 -6.07 15.60 3.80
CA LEU A 300 -6.70 16.89 4.14
C LEU A 300 -6.09 18.07 3.36
N GLY A 301 -5.07 17.85 2.53
CA GLY A 301 -4.40 18.86 1.73
C GLY A 301 -3.39 19.70 2.51
N ASP A 302 -2.87 19.18 3.63
CA ASP A 302 -1.82 19.78 4.43
C ASP A 302 -0.50 19.00 4.31
N PRO A 303 0.27 19.21 3.22
CA PRO A 303 1.52 18.50 3.01
C PRO A 303 2.64 18.93 3.96
N ASP A 304 2.55 20.09 4.59
CA ASP A 304 3.55 20.55 5.58
C ASP A 304 3.46 19.70 6.84
N THR A 305 2.27 19.58 7.42
CA THR A 305 2.02 18.67 8.54
C THR A 305 2.32 17.21 8.16
N ALA A 306 2.05 16.79 6.92
CA ALA A 306 2.38 15.45 6.46
C ALA A 306 3.89 15.18 6.51
N VAL A 307 4.72 16.12 6.02
CA VAL A 307 6.19 16.03 6.08
C VAL A 307 6.66 15.89 7.53
N ASP A 308 6.20 16.76 8.45
CA ASP A 308 6.58 16.71 9.86
C ASP A 308 6.23 15.37 10.54
N CYS A 309 5.06 14.82 10.21
CA CYS A 309 4.64 13.53 10.72
C CYS A 309 5.48 12.37 10.19
N TYR A 310 5.81 12.37 8.90
CA TYR A 310 6.65 11.33 8.30
C TYR A 310 8.12 11.42 8.77
N GLN A 311 8.62 12.62 9.03
CA GLN A 311 9.95 12.81 9.63
C GLN A 311 9.99 12.20 11.02
N ARG A 312 9.01 12.50 11.89
CA ARG A 312 8.90 11.86 13.21
C ARG A 312 8.81 10.33 13.12
N ALA A 313 8.02 9.81 12.17
CA ALA A 313 7.97 8.36 11.96
C ALA A 313 9.33 7.77 11.57
N SER A 314 10.10 8.48 10.72
CA SER A 314 11.46 8.09 10.32
C SER A 314 12.47 8.17 11.46
N GLU A 315 12.33 9.13 12.38
CA GLU A 315 13.16 9.24 13.59
C GLU A 315 12.92 8.07 14.56
N ILE A 316 11.64 7.68 14.74
CA ILE A 316 11.29 6.53 15.58
C ILE A 316 11.77 5.21 14.95
N GLN A 317 11.69 5.08 13.61
CA GLN A 317 12.06 3.86 12.90
C GLN A 317 12.95 4.17 11.65
N PRO A 318 14.24 4.48 11.84
CA PRO A 318 15.12 4.91 10.76
C PRO A 318 15.32 3.90 9.62
N GLY A 319 15.10 2.61 9.89
CA GLY A 319 15.21 1.54 8.89
C GLY A 319 13.99 1.34 7.99
N ALA A 320 12.93 2.12 8.15
CA ALA A 320 11.69 1.97 7.39
C ALA A 320 11.75 2.74 6.05
N SER A 321 12.17 2.07 4.98
CA SER A 321 12.28 2.66 3.63
C SER A 321 10.98 3.33 3.13
N ARG A 322 9.82 2.84 3.56
CA ARG A 322 8.51 3.39 3.17
C ARG A 322 8.35 4.87 3.60
N MET A 323 9.02 5.29 4.69
CA MET A 323 8.95 6.70 5.15
C MET A 323 9.60 7.64 4.16
N HIS A 324 10.71 7.22 3.57
CA HIS A 324 11.35 8.00 2.52
C HIS A 324 10.47 8.09 1.26
N GLY A 325 9.71 7.04 0.92
CA GLY A 325 8.71 7.11 -0.15
C GLY A 325 7.59 8.11 0.14
N ALA A 326 7.03 8.08 1.35
CA ALA A 326 6.00 9.01 1.78
C ALA A 326 6.49 10.47 1.80
N LEU A 327 7.72 10.71 2.30
CA LEU A 327 8.39 12.01 2.26
C LEU A 327 8.62 12.50 0.83
N ALA A 328 9.06 11.63 -0.07
CA ALA A 328 9.24 12.00 -1.49
C ALA A 328 7.93 12.49 -2.11
N VAL A 329 6.82 11.80 -1.88
CA VAL A 329 5.50 12.21 -2.38
C VAL A 329 5.03 13.51 -1.72
N ALA A 330 5.18 13.64 -0.39
CA ALA A 330 4.76 14.85 0.32
C ALA A 330 5.55 16.10 -0.14
N HIS A 331 6.87 15.98 -0.33
CA HIS A 331 7.68 17.05 -0.90
C HIS A 331 7.30 17.37 -2.34
N LEU A 332 6.99 16.34 -3.15
CA LEU A 332 6.54 16.55 -4.54
C LEU A 332 5.20 17.31 -4.58
N THR A 333 4.29 17.01 -3.66
CA THR A 333 3.00 17.73 -3.51
C THR A 333 3.19 19.19 -3.08
N ARG A 334 4.29 19.52 -2.40
CA ARG A 334 4.70 20.89 -2.05
C ARG A 334 5.46 21.60 -3.19
N PHE A 335 5.71 20.90 -4.27
CA PHE A 335 6.60 21.33 -5.36
C PHE A 335 8.08 21.52 -4.93
N ASP A 336 8.48 20.93 -3.80
CA ASP A 336 9.88 20.83 -3.36
C ASP A 336 10.54 19.62 -4.05
N VAL A 337 10.88 19.82 -5.31
CA VAL A 337 11.40 18.78 -6.19
C VAL A 337 12.78 18.27 -5.75
N GLY A 338 13.57 19.14 -5.10
CA GLY A 338 14.90 18.80 -4.57
C GLY A 338 14.82 17.78 -3.44
N SER A 339 14.04 18.09 -2.41
CA SER A 339 13.84 17.18 -1.28
C SER A 339 13.13 15.89 -1.69
N ALA A 340 12.16 15.97 -2.62
CA ALA A 340 11.51 14.79 -3.17
C ALA A 340 12.49 13.80 -3.80
N ALA A 341 13.45 14.31 -4.60
CA ALA A 341 14.50 13.49 -5.22
C ALA A 341 15.39 12.81 -4.20
N ILE A 342 15.88 13.56 -3.19
CA ILE A 342 16.74 13.04 -2.12
C ILE A 342 16.07 11.88 -1.38
N HIS A 343 14.78 12.03 -1.04
CA HIS A 343 14.05 10.99 -0.33
C HIS A 343 13.77 9.77 -1.21
N LEU A 344 13.47 9.95 -2.51
CA LEU A 344 13.30 8.84 -3.43
C LEU A 344 14.61 8.04 -3.61
N GLU A 345 15.74 8.72 -3.75
CA GLU A 345 17.06 8.09 -3.84
C GLU A 345 17.36 7.24 -2.59
N ARG A 346 17.07 7.76 -1.40
CA ARG A 346 17.22 7.02 -0.14
C ARG A 346 16.31 5.79 -0.09
N GLN A 347 15.04 5.92 -0.47
CA GLN A 347 14.11 4.80 -0.53
C GLN A 347 14.61 3.69 -1.43
N VAL A 348 15.04 4.05 -2.65
CA VAL A 348 15.54 3.08 -3.64
C VAL A 348 16.81 2.42 -3.15
N ALA A 349 17.77 3.17 -2.59
CA ALA A 349 18.99 2.62 -2.02
C ALA A 349 18.71 1.58 -0.93
N MET A 350 17.77 1.86 -0.02
CA MET A 350 17.37 0.94 1.04
C MET A 350 16.66 -0.32 0.52
N THR A 351 15.95 -0.21 -0.61
CA THR A 351 15.18 -1.31 -1.21
C THR A 351 15.90 -2.02 -2.36
N ALA A 352 17.07 -1.55 -2.77
CA ALA A 352 17.82 -2.05 -3.93
C ALA A 352 18.03 -3.59 -3.93
N PRO A 353 18.40 -4.25 -2.82
CA PRO A 353 18.52 -5.71 -2.81
C PRO A 353 17.21 -6.43 -3.15
N ALA A 354 16.10 -5.97 -2.59
CA ALA A 354 14.78 -6.54 -2.86
C ALA A 354 14.26 -6.24 -4.28
N LEU A 355 14.62 -5.09 -4.85
CA LEU A 355 14.28 -4.74 -6.23
C LEU A 355 15.02 -5.64 -7.22
N ARG A 356 16.32 -5.85 -7.01
CA ARG A 356 17.16 -6.74 -7.85
C ARG A 356 16.66 -8.18 -7.83
N LEU A 357 16.25 -8.70 -6.66
CA LEU A 357 15.65 -10.03 -6.53
C LEU A 357 14.35 -10.19 -7.34
N LYS A 358 13.64 -9.09 -7.57
CA LYS A 358 12.39 -9.05 -8.35
C LYS A 358 12.61 -8.66 -9.81
N ASN A 359 13.85 -8.64 -10.29
CA ASN A 359 14.22 -8.13 -11.63
C ASN A 359 13.66 -6.72 -11.91
N LYS A 360 13.60 -5.86 -10.88
CA LYS A 360 13.23 -4.46 -11.01
C LYS A 360 14.47 -3.57 -10.97
N SER A 361 14.40 -2.46 -11.69
CA SER A 361 15.47 -1.47 -11.65
C SER A 361 15.63 -0.86 -10.26
N ASP A 362 16.85 -0.69 -9.81
CA ASP A 362 17.25 0.07 -8.63
C ASP A 362 17.72 1.49 -8.98
N ASN A 363 17.43 1.96 -10.20
CA ASN A 363 17.63 3.35 -10.58
C ASN A 363 16.39 4.17 -10.19
N PRO A 364 16.50 5.17 -9.27
CA PRO A 364 15.39 6.01 -8.87
C PRO A 364 14.66 6.67 -10.03
N GLN A 365 15.39 7.09 -11.06
CA GLN A 365 14.85 7.77 -12.25
C GLN A 365 13.98 6.86 -13.14
N GLN A 366 14.12 5.54 -13.00
CA GLN A 366 13.29 4.56 -13.70
C GLN A 366 12.06 4.13 -12.89
N SER A 367 11.81 4.75 -11.74
CA SER A 367 10.58 4.57 -10.99
C SER A 367 9.49 5.54 -11.44
N TYR A 368 8.23 5.23 -11.13
CA TYR A 368 7.10 6.10 -11.43
C TYR A 368 7.29 7.54 -10.91
N TYR A 369 7.58 7.70 -9.63
CA TYR A 369 7.83 9.03 -9.05
C TYR A 369 9.12 9.67 -9.56
N GLY A 370 10.12 8.87 -9.87
CA GLY A 370 11.38 9.36 -10.42
C GLY A 370 11.23 10.03 -11.78
N GLN A 371 10.36 9.51 -12.63
CA GLN A 371 10.10 10.13 -13.93
C GLN A 371 9.32 11.45 -13.78
N ILE A 372 8.37 11.54 -12.84
CA ILE A 372 7.65 12.79 -12.55
C ILE A 372 8.62 13.83 -11.95
N ILE A 373 9.48 13.42 -11.02
CA ILE A 373 10.51 14.29 -10.45
C ILE A 373 11.45 14.79 -11.55
N ASN A 374 11.87 13.94 -12.48
CA ASN A 374 12.73 14.33 -13.59
C ASN A 374 12.04 15.33 -14.51
N GLU A 375 10.80 15.11 -14.86
CA GLU A 375 9.99 16.06 -15.64
C GLU A 375 9.99 17.44 -14.99
N TYR A 376 9.74 17.52 -13.69
CA TYR A 376 9.77 18.79 -12.96
C TYR A 376 11.17 19.39 -12.86
N ARG A 377 12.22 18.58 -12.63
CA ARG A 377 13.61 19.07 -12.51
C ARG A 377 14.20 19.59 -13.81
N LEU A 378 13.78 19.07 -14.95
CA LEU A 378 14.21 19.54 -16.26
C LEU A 378 13.74 20.95 -16.55
N ASP A 379 12.61 21.35 -15.97
CA ASP A 379 12.05 22.71 -16.07
C ASP A 379 12.52 23.60 -14.90
N THR A 380 13.83 23.92 -14.88
CA THR A 380 14.44 24.71 -13.81
C THR A 380 13.84 26.09 -13.65
N GLU A 381 13.37 26.71 -14.74
CA GLU A 381 12.70 28.01 -14.72
C GLU A 381 11.34 27.92 -14.03
N ALA A 382 10.55 26.87 -14.32
CA ALA A 382 9.28 26.67 -13.63
C ALA A 382 9.48 26.37 -12.14
N VAL A 383 10.50 25.59 -11.77
CA VAL A 383 10.86 25.34 -10.36
C VAL A 383 11.17 26.64 -9.63
N ALA A 384 12.05 27.47 -10.21
CA ALA A 384 12.43 28.77 -9.62
C ALA A 384 11.21 29.72 -9.53
N LEU A 385 10.37 29.72 -10.56
CA LEU A 385 9.14 30.50 -10.58
C LEU A 385 8.18 30.08 -9.47
N VAL A 386 7.86 28.78 -9.37
CA VAL A 386 6.95 28.26 -8.35
C VAL A 386 7.43 28.58 -6.94
N ALA A 387 8.74 28.54 -6.70
CA ALA A 387 9.35 28.91 -5.42
C ALA A 387 9.23 30.42 -5.10
N SER A 388 9.17 31.28 -6.12
CA SER A 388 9.07 32.74 -5.97
C SER A 388 7.63 33.29 -5.91
N LEU A 389 6.62 32.43 -6.13
CA LEU A 389 5.23 32.85 -6.19
C LEU A 389 4.71 33.39 -4.84
N PRO A 390 3.71 34.32 -4.88
CA PRO A 390 3.07 34.80 -3.67
C PRO A 390 2.57 33.67 -2.77
N PRO A 391 2.60 33.86 -1.44
CA PRO A 391 2.17 32.81 -0.49
C PRO A 391 0.64 32.62 -0.46
N THR A 392 -0.14 33.69 -0.81
CA THR A 392 -1.59 33.57 -0.78
C THR A 392 -2.11 32.80 -1.99
N PRO A 393 -3.02 31.84 -1.81
CA PRO A 393 -3.52 31.01 -2.93
C PRO A 393 -4.14 31.83 -4.07
N ARG A 394 -4.85 32.90 -3.75
CA ARG A 394 -5.50 33.76 -4.75
C ARG A 394 -4.48 34.48 -5.64
N ASP A 395 -3.48 35.11 -5.04
CA ASP A 395 -2.47 35.88 -5.80
C ASP A 395 -1.55 34.91 -6.56
N ARG A 396 -1.27 33.74 -5.96
CA ARG A 396 -0.55 32.64 -6.61
C ARG A 396 -1.28 32.15 -7.86
N ALA A 397 -2.59 31.90 -7.77
CA ALA A 397 -3.40 31.49 -8.92
C ALA A 397 -3.43 32.57 -10.02
N ALA A 398 -3.53 33.85 -9.64
CA ALA A 398 -3.53 34.95 -10.60
C ALA A 398 -2.19 35.03 -11.36
N ALA A 399 -1.06 34.94 -10.67
CA ALA A 399 0.27 34.90 -11.28
C ALA A 399 0.46 33.69 -12.20
N LEU A 400 0.05 32.48 -11.75
CA LEU A 400 0.24 31.25 -12.52
C LEU A 400 -0.54 31.19 -13.82
N ARG A 401 -1.68 31.89 -13.93
CA ARG A 401 -2.48 31.88 -15.18
C ARG A 401 -1.71 32.41 -16.39
N SER A 402 -0.94 33.50 -16.26
CA SER A 402 -0.12 34.00 -17.37
C SER A 402 0.95 32.98 -17.76
N HIS A 403 1.63 32.39 -16.77
CA HIS A 403 2.68 31.40 -17.01
C HIS A 403 2.16 30.11 -17.64
N CYS A 404 0.96 29.63 -17.25
CA CYS A 404 0.33 28.48 -17.89
C CYS A 404 -0.09 28.76 -19.35
N ARG A 405 -0.44 29.99 -19.70
CA ARG A 405 -0.67 30.38 -21.10
C ARG A 405 0.59 30.35 -21.94
N ASP A 406 1.67 30.92 -21.38
CA ASP A 406 2.97 31.02 -22.07
C ASP A 406 3.65 29.63 -22.19
N ARG A 407 3.37 28.73 -21.25
CA ARG A 407 4.00 27.39 -21.12
C ARG A 407 2.94 26.31 -20.86
N PRO A 408 2.04 26.03 -21.82
CA PRO A 408 0.91 25.11 -21.63
C PRO A 408 1.32 23.65 -21.43
N ASP A 409 2.56 23.29 -21.81
CA ASP A 409 3.09 21.93 -21.67
C ASP A 409 3.77 21.68 -20.30
N SER A 410 3.91 22.68 -19.43
CA SER A 410 4.51 22.53 -18.10
C SER A 410 3.53 21.91 -17.10
N THR A 411 3.73 20.63 -16.76
CA THR A 411 2.91 19.93 -15.77
C THR A 411 3.10 20.51 -14.36
N LEU A 412 4.29 20.99 -14.04
CA LEU A 412 4.58 21.63 -12.75
C LEU A 412 3.74 22.92 -12.55
N LEU A 413 3.71 23.80 -13.57
CA LEU A 413 2.92 25.03 -13.51
C LEU A 413 1.41 24.73 -13.43
N ALA A 414 0.95 23.78 -14.25
CA ALA A 414 -0.45 23.36 -14.26
C ALA A 414 -0.90 22.79 -12.91
N SER A 415 -0.10 21.92 -12.29
CA SER A 415 -0.38 21.35 -10.97
C SER A 415 -0.33 22.42 -9.88
N SER A 416 0.62 23.37 -9.95
CA SER A 416 0.69 24.49 -9.01
C SER A 416 -0.52 25.43 -9.13
N LEU A 417 -1.01 25.68 -10.35
CA LEU A 417 -2.25 26.45 -10.57
C LEU A 417 -3.47 25.73 -9.97
N LEU A 418 -3.60 24.44 -10.22
CA LEU A 418 -4.70 23.64 -9.66
C LEU A 418 -4.69 23.68 -8.13
N ASP A 419 -3.51 23.52 -7.50
CA ASP A 419 -3.37 23.61 -6.05
C ASP A 419 -3.77 24.99 -5.51
N ALA A 420 -3.33 26.06 -6.18
CA ALA A 420 -3.69 27.43 -5.81
C ALA A 420 -5.21 27.70 -5.95
N LEU A 421 -5.84 27.22 -7.02
CA LEU A 421 -7.29 27.32 -7.21
C LEU A 421 -8.06 26.53 -6.15
N TRP A 422 -7.59 25.32 -5.81
CA TRP A 422 -8.19 24.48 -4.79
C TRP A 422 -8.10 25.11 -3.39
N ARG A 423 -6.91 25.48 -2.94
CA ARG A 423 -6.68 26.10 -1.62
C ARG A 423 -7.34 27.48 -1.51
N GLY A 424 -7.43 28.21 -2.60
CA GLY A 424 -8.08 29.53 -2.67
C GLY A 424 -9.60 29.45 -2.72
N ASN A 425 -10.19 28.24 -2.72
CA ASN A 425 -11.62 28.01 -2.92
C ASN A 425 -12.17 28.79 -4.15
N ALA A 426 -11.36 28.84 -5.21
CA ALA A 426 -11.64 29.61 -6.42
C ALA A 426 -12.47 28.83 -7.46
N LEU A 427 -12.91 27.62 -7.13
CA LEU A 427 -13.85 26.81 -7.91
C LEU A 427 -15.22 26.93 -7.23
N PRO A 428 -16.10 27.80 -7.72
CA PRO A 428 -17.40 28.05 -7.08
C PRO A 428 -18.29 26.80 -7.19
N PRO A 429 -19.24 26.61 -6.27
CA PRO A 429 -20.24 25.56 -6.42
C PRO A 429 -21.04 25.77 -7.71
N CYS A 430 -21.22 24.71 -8.51
CA CYS A 430 -22.05 24.74 -9.70
C CYS A 430 -23.52 24.90 -9.26
N THR A 431 -24.14 26.05 -9.54
CA THR A 431 -25.50 26.35 -9.06
C THR A 431 -26.49 26.67 -10.19
N ASN A 432 -26.01 26.81 -11.42
CA ASN A 432 -26.85 27.24 -12.55
C ASN A 432 -27.48 26.02 -13.24
N SER A 433 -28.72 25.69 -12.94
CA SER A 433 -29.48 24.59 -13.56
C SER A 433 -29.93 24.86 -15.01
N ALA A 434 -29.69 26.06 -15.55
CA ALA A 434 -30.09 26.41 -16.92
C ALA A 434 -29.05 26.00 -17.99
N VAL A 435 -27.87 25.53 -17.60
CA VAL A 435 -26.84 25.06 -18.53
C VAL A 435 -27.04 23.57 -18.88
N PRO A 436 -26.49 23.12 -20.03
CA PRO A 436 -26.53 21.70 -20.38
C PRO A 436 -26.02 20.81 -19.25
N THR A 437 -26.70 19.71 -18.99
CA THR A 437 -26.33 18.74 -17.97
C THR A 437 -25.51 17.60 -18.58
N ILE A 438 -24.67 16.96 -17.78
CA ILE A 438 -23.91 15.77 -18.18
C ILE A 438 -24.89 14.65 -18.53
N PRO A 439 -24.75 13.99 -19.71
CA PRO A 439 -25.63 12.90 -20.11
C PRO A 439 -25.59 11.72 -19.13
N THR A 440 -26.72 11.04 -18.95
CA THR A 440 -26.85 9.85 -18.11
C THR A 440 -26.32 8.60 -18.82
N LEU A 441 -25.05 8.67 -19.27
CA LEU A 441 -24.31 7.61 -19.93
C LEU A 441 -23.14 7.21 -19.03
N ILE A 442 -22.88 5.91 -18.87
CA ILE A 442 -21.69 5.37 -18.23
C ILE A 442 -20.93 4.52 -19.26
N THR A 443 -19.66 4.81 -19.44
CA THR A 443 -18.82 4.13 -20.43
C THR A 443 -17.58 3.57 -19.74
N GLN A 444 -17.26 2.32 -20.06
CA GLN A 444 -16.02 1.64 -19.68
C GLN A 444 -15.36 1.04 -20.91
N TYR A 445 -14.04 0.88 -20.85
CA TYR A 445 -13.25 0.25 -21.90
C TYR A 445 -12.45 -0.92 -21.34
N TRP A 446 -12.42 -2.03 -22.09
CA TRP A 446 -11.55 -3.17 -21.84
C TRP A 446 -11.10 -3.76 -23.17
N ASP A 447 -9.79 -3.85 -23.42
CA ASP A 447 -9.20 -4.17 -24.73
C ASP A 447 -9.60 -5.54 -25.29
N ALA A 448 -9.94 -6.51 -24.43
CA ALA A 448 -10.29 -7.87 -24.81
C ALA A 448 -11.73 -8.25 -24.40
N ALA A 449 -12.45 -8.95 -25.26
CA ALA A 449 -13.79 -9.47 -24.97
C ALA A 449 -13.77 -11.00 -24.87
N PRO A 450 -14.34 -11.62 -23.81
CA PRO A 450 -14.91 -10.99 -22.62
C PRO A 450 -13.82 -10.55 -21.62
N PRO A 451 -14.11 -9.56 -20.75
CA PRO A 451 -13.21 -9.23 -19.65
C PRO A 451 -13.09 -10.40 -18.66
N PRO A 452 -11.97 -10.51 -17.91
CA PRO A 452 -11.83 -11.49 -16.82
C PRO A 452 -12.98 -11.40 -15.82
N ALA A 453 -13.36 -12.52 -15.20
CA ALA A 453 -14.54 -12.60 -14.34
C ALA A 453 -14.50 -11.62 -13.15
N ASP A 454 -13.32 -11.40 -12.55
CA ASP A 454 -13.11 -10.46 -11.46
C ASP A 454 -13.29 -9.00 -11.93
N VAL A 455 -12.76 -8.66 -13.11
CA VAL A 455 -12.97 -7.33 -13.73
C VAL A 455 -14.45 -7.16 -14.11
N ALA A 456 -15.07 -8.16 -14.74
CA ALA A 456 -16.49 -8.13 -15.07
C ALA A 456 -17.37 -7.91 -13.84
N GLY A 457 -17.04 -8.53 -12.70
CA GLY A 457 -17.72 -8.33 -11.42
C GLY A 457 -17.56 -6.90 -10.88
N ILE A 458 -16.42 -6.25 -11.12
CA ILE A 458 -16.23 -4.83 -10.79
C ILE A 458 -17.11 -3.96 -11.69
N MET A 459 -17.08 -4.21 -13.00
CA MET A 459 -17.84 -3.45 -14.00
C MET A 459 -19.36 -3.52 -13.77
N GLN A 460 -19.89 -4.66 -13.37
CA GLN A 460 -21.32 -4.84 -13.11
C GLN A 460 -21.86 -3.96 -11.97
N SER A 461 -21.00 -3.46 -11.08
CA SER A 461 -21.40 -2.54 -10.02
C SER A 461 -21.98 -1.21 -10.56
N TRP A 462 -21.53 -0.78 -11.74
CA TRP A 462 -21.94 0.50 -12.34
C TRP A 462 -23.41 0.52 -12.76
N PRO A 463 -23.89 -0.37 -13.65
CA PRO A 463 -25.30 -0.40 -14.01
C PRO A 463 -26.20 -0.84 -12.84
N HIS A 464 -25.70 -1.70 -11.95
CA HIS A 464 -26.46 -2.16 -10.78
C HIS A 464 -26.86 -1.01 -9.85
N LEU A 465 -25.91 -0.11 -9.54
CA LEU A 465 -26.14 1.00 -8.61
C LEU A 465 -26.71 2.26 -9.28
N ASN A 466 -26.73 2.28 -10.61
CA ASN A 466 -27.21 3.43 -11.39
C ASN A 466 -28.18 2.98 -12.50
N PRO A 467 -29.35 2.38 -12.17
CA PRO A 467 -30.27 1.82 -13.16
C PRO A 467 -30.89 2.88 -14.09
N GLY A 468 -30.82 4.17 -13.73
CA GLY A 468 -31.25 5.30 -14.57
C GLY A 468 -30.23 5.73 -15.63
N PHE A 469 -29.04 5.11 -15.67
CA PHE A 469 -28.01 5.41 -16.64
C PHE A 469 -27.93 4.32 -17.72
N THR A 470 -27.66 4.73 -18.95
CA THR A 470 -27.31 3.79 -20.02
C THR A 470 -25.85 3.40 -19.89
N TYR A 471 -25.60 2.11 -19.67
CA TYR A 471 -24.24 1.55 -19.57
C TYR A 471 -23.75 1.04 -20.91
N ARG A 472 -22.50 1.39 -21.27
CA ARG A 472 -21.83 0.94 -22.51
C ARG A 472 -20.43 0.43 -22.19
N LEU A 473 -20.12 -0.77 -22.64
CA LEU A 473 -18.78 -1.36 -22.62
C LEU A 473 -18.23 -1.37 -24.03
N PHE A 474 -16.99 -0.93 -24.19
CA PHE A 474 -16.24 -0.98 -25.44
C PHE A 474 -15.05 -1.91 -25.30
N ASP A 475 -14.90 -2.80 -26.26
CA ASP A 475 -13.64 -3.51 -26.50
C ASP A 475 -12.81 -2.79 -27.58
N ASP A 476 -11.64 -3.34 -27.93
CA ASP A 476 -10.76 -2.76 -28.94
C ASP A 476 -11.45 -2.59 -30.30
N LEU A 477 -12.26 -3.58 -30.72
CA LEU A 477 -12.96 -3.53 -32.01
C LEU A 477 -14.03 -2.44 -32.03
N ALA A 478 -14.87 -2.40 -30.99
CA ALA A 478 -15.93 -1.40 -30.87
C ALA A 478 -15.36 0.04 -30.70
N ALA A 479 -14.22 0.16 -30.01
CA ALA A 479 -13.52 1.44 -29.87
C ALA A 479 -12.98 1.94 -31.21
N ARG A 480 -12.37 1.08 -32.03
CA ARG A 480 -11.90 1.43 -33.38
C ARG A 480 -13.03 1.86 -34.29
N ASP A 481 -14.14 1.12 -34.31
CA ASP A 481 -15.33 1.48 -35.08
C ASP A 481 -15.89 2.84 -34.66
N PHE A 482 -16.01 3.08 -33.36
CA PHE A 482 -16.44 4.36 -32.83
C PHE A 482 -15.50 5.51 -33.29
N LEU A 483 -14.18 5.33 -33.13
CA LEU A 483 -13.20 6.34 -33.52
C LEU A 483 -13.20 6.60 -35.04
N HIS A 484 -13.34 5.56 -35.85
CA HIS A 484 -13.40 5.66 -37.29
C HIS A 484 -14.64 6.45 -37.76
N THR A 485 -15.78 6.22 -37.10
CA THR A 485 -17.06 6.81 -37.53
C THR A 485 -17.32 8.19 -36.98
N ARG A 486 -16.71 8.55 -35.85
CA ARG A 486 -17.07 9.74 -35.06
C ARG A 486 -15.98 10.79 -34.97
N HIS A 487 -14.74 10.48 -35.36
CA HIS A 487 -13.58 11.37 -35.20
C HIS A 487 -12.78 11.53 -36.48
N ASP A 488 -11.91 12.53 -36.49
CA ASP A 488 -10.91 12.74 -37.52
C ASP A 488 -9.96 11.53 -37.60
N PRO A 489 -9.50 11.11 -38.80
CA PRO A 489 -8.58 9.99 -38.96
C PRO A 489 -7.31 10.04 -38.10
N GLN A 490 -6.85 11.21 -37.72
CA GLN A 490 -5.68 11.37 -36.83
C GLN A 490 -5.90 10.76 -35.45
N VAL A 491 -7.15 10.75 -34.94
CA VAL A 491 -7.50 10.15 -33.64
C VAL A 491 -7.37 8.61 -33.74
N LEU A 492 -7.91 8.01 -34.78
CA LEU A 492 -7.76 6.57 -35.02
C LEU A 492 -6.30 6.20 -35.28
N GLN A 493 -5.54 7.03 -35.98
CA GLN A 493 -4.11 6.83 -36.18
C GLN A 493 -3.36 6.84 -34.85
N ALA A 494 -3.66 7.78 -33.96
CA ALA A 494 -3.08 7.83 -32.61
C ALA A 494 -3.44 6.57 -31.80
N TYR A 495 -4.69 6.12 -31.88
CA TYR A 495 -5.13 4.89 -31.22
C TYR A 495 -4.32 3.65 -31.67
N HIS A 496 -4.05 3.53 -32.98
CA HIS A 496 -3.22 2.44 -33.50
C HIS A 496 -1.74 2.56 -33.13
N ARG A 497 -1.24 3.77 -32.89
CA ARG A 497 0.15 4.02 -32.46
C ARG A 497 0.34 3.91 -30.97
N ALA A 498 -0.74 3.90 -30.18
CA ALA A 498 -0.66 3.74 -28.75
C ALA A 498 0.04 2.42 -28.37
N THR A 499 1.04 2.52 -27.50
CA THR A 499 1.98 1.42 -27.21
C THR A 499 1.46 0.43 -26.17
N SER A 500 0.32 0.71 -25.54
CA SER A 500 -0.26 -0.14 -24.50
C SER A 500 -1.79 0.01 -24.43
N PRO A 501 -2.51 -1.01 -23.92
CA PRO A 501 -3.95 -0.91 -23.68
C PRO A 501 -4.34 0.26 -22.78
N ALA A 502 -3.49 0.63 -21.81
CA ALA A 502 -3.75 1.77 -20.94
C ALA A 502 -3.72 3.10 -21.72
N MET A 503 -2.75 3.29 -22.64
CA MET A 503 -2.69 4.48 -23.49
C MET A 503 -3.86 4.51 -24.48
N GLN A 504 -4.31 3.35 -24.99
CA GLN A 504 -5.52 3.24 -25.82
C GLN A 504 -6.76 3.64 -25.01
N ALA A 505 -6.90 3.18 -23.77
CA ALA A 505 -7.98 3.55 -22.88
C ALA A 505 -7.99 5.07 -22.58
N ASP A 506 -6.82 5.66 -22.34
CA ASP A 506 -6.66 7.10 -22.10
C ASP A 506 -7.13 7.94 -23.29
N LEU A 507 -6.73 7.55 -24.51
CA LEU A 507 -7.17 8.23 -25.72
C LEU A 507 -8.67 8.02 -25.96
N PHE A 508 -9.16 6.79 -25.81
CA PHE A 508 -10.57 6.45 -26.05
C PHE A 508 -11.51 7.19 -25.11
N ARG A 509 -11.20 7.29 -23.80
CA ARG A 509 -12.05 8.04 -22.83
C ARG A 509 -12.23 9.48 -23.21
N LEU A 510 -11.15 10.15 -23.66
CA LEU A 510 -11.20 11.54 -24.12
C LEU A 510 -12.02 11.69 -25.40
N ALA A 511 -11.80 10.80 -26.36
CA ALA A 511 -12.55 10.78 -27.61
C ALA A 511 -14.05 10.53 -27.38
N TYR A 512 -14.39 9.55 -26.55
CA TYR A 512 -15.77 9.24 -26.20
C TYR A 512 -16.47 10.44 -25.52
N LEU A 513 -15.86 11.00 -24.47
CA LEU A 513 -16.41 12.15 -23.76
C LEU A 513 -16.50 13.41 -24.63
N ALA A 514 -15.57 13.60 -25.56
CA ALA A 514 -15.62 14.69 -26.51
C ALA A 514 -16.84 14.60 -27.44
N CYS A 515 -17.25 13.40 -27.84
CA CYS A 515 -18.35 13.16 -28.76
C CYS A 515 -19.71 13.02 -28.07
N GLU A 516 -19.81 12.13 -27.09
CA GLU A 516 -21.07 11.70 -26.47
C GLU A 516 -21.29 12.34 -25.11
N GLY A 517 -20.23 12.76 -24.42
CA GLY A 517 -20.30 13.16 -23.01
C GLY A 517 -20.61 11.98 -22.09
N GLY A 518 -21.15 12.28 -20.91
CA GLY A 518 -21.49 11.27 -19.89
C GLY A 518 -20.35 11.04 -18.92
N ILE A 519 -20.28 9.84 -18.37
CA ILE A 519 -19.31 9.38 -17.38
C ILE A 519 -18.41 8.35 -18.01
N TYR A 520 -17.10 8.50 -17.87
CA TYR A 520 -16.13 7.45 -18.10
C TYR A 520 -15.57 6.98 -16.76
N ALA A 521 -15.41 5.67 -16.61
CA ALA A 521 -14.72 5.04 -15.49
C ALA A 521 -13.82 3.90 -15.97
N ASP A 522 -12.65 3.71 -15.33
CA ASP A 522 -11.79 2.57 -15.64
C ASP A 522 -12.47 1.24 -15.25
N ALA A 523 -12.15 0.18 -15.97
CA ALA A 523 -12.77 -1.14 -15.80
C ALA A 523 -12.49 -1.77 -14.44
N ASP A 524 -11.39 -1.38 -13.79
CA ASP A 524 -10.99 -1.82 -12.45
C ASP A 524 -11.39 -0.86 -11.32
N ASP A 525 -12.21 0.15 -11.65
CA ASP A 525 -12.87 1.01 -10.69
C ASP A 525 -14.28 0.46 -10.36
N ARG A 526 -14.58 0.32 -9.08
CA ARG A 526 -15.88 -0.18 -8.60
C ARG A 526 -16.80 0.97 -8.23
N CYS A 527 -18.00 0.99 -8.77
CA CYS A 527 -19.07 1.83 -8.23
C CYS A 527 -19.55 1.25 -6.89
N THR A 528 -19.59 2.07 -5.84
CA THR A 528 -19.96 1.65 -4.47
C THR A 528 -21.18 2.36 -3.92
N ALA A 529 -21.62 3.43 -4.59
CA ALA A 529 -22.85 4.17 -4.26
C ALA A 529 -23.39 4.89 -5.51
N ALA A 530 -24.63 5.33 -5.48
CA ALA A 530 -25.23 6.10 -6.56
C ALA A 530 -24.39 7.34 -6.94
N LEU A 531 -24.26 7.62 -8.24
CA LEU A 531 -23.41 8.69 -8.77
C LEU A 531 -24.06 10.08 -8.74
N ALA A 532 -25.37 10.16 -8.58
CA ALA A 532 -26.09 11.45 -8.59
C ALA A 532 -25.48 12.52 -7.67
N PRO A 533 -24.99 12.22 -6.45
CA PRO A 533 -24.33 13.23 -5.60
C PRO A 533 -23.01 13.77 -6.17
N LEU A 534 -22.33 13.00 -7.04
CA LEU A 534 -21.10 13.45 -7.70
C LEU A 534 -21.37 14.36 -8.91
N LEU A 535 -22.62 14.44 -9.37
CA LEU A 535 -23.05 15.21 -10.55
C LEU A 535 -23.95 16.37 -10.12
N PRO A 536 -23.40 17.44 -9.50
CA PRO A 536 -24.25 18.54 -9.03
C PRO A 536 -24.91 19.28 -10.21
N PRO A 537 -26.13 19.82 -10.00
CA PRO A 537 -26.81 20.63 -11.01
C PRO A 537 -25.91 21.75 -11.53
N GLY A 538 -25.90 21.96 -12.85
CA GLY A 538 -25.07 22.97 -13.49
C GLY A 538 -23.61 22.58 -13.73
N ALA A 539 -23.18 21.42 -13.30
CA ALA A 539 -21.85 20.92 -13.65
C ALA A 539 -21.80 20.48 -15.13
N GLN A 540 -20.82 20.97 -15.85
CA GLN A 540 -20.50 20.56 -17.21
C GLN A 540 -19.24 19.69 -17.29
N LEU A 541 -18.39 19.75 -16.26
CA LEU A 541 -17.21 18.92 -16.08
C LEU A 541 -17.11 18.51 -14.61
N VAL A 542 -16.95 17.21 -14.38
CA VAL A 542 -16.68 16.66 -13.05
C VAL A 542 -15.40 15.84 -13.11
N LEU A 543 -14.47 16.20 -12.25
CA LEU A 543 -13.16 15.57 -12.08
C LEU A 543 -12.88 15.37 -10.60
N TYR A 544 -11.79 14.68 -10.27
CA TYR A 544 -11.31 14.63 -8.89
C TYR A 544 -9.81 14.92 -8.82
N ARG A 545 -9.37 15.38 -7.66
CA ARG A 545 -7.97 15.65 -7.38
C ARG A 545 -7.32 14.39 -6.78
N GLU A 546 -6.24 13.92 -7.39
CA GLU A 546 -5.46 12.80 -6.91
C GLU A 546 -4.26 13.21 -6.03
N TYR A 547 -3.49 12.23 -5.55
CA TYR A 547 -2.42 12.42 -4.56
C TYR A 547 -1.37 13.46 -4.91
N LEU A 548 -0.94 13.56 -6.16
CA LEU A 548 0.10 14.51 -6.58
C LEU A 548 -0.46 15.93 -6.81
N GLY A 549 -1.71 16.16 -6.42
CA GLY A 549 -2.37 17.45 -6.67
C GLY A 549 -2.79 17.65 -8.12
N THR A 550 -2.75 16.59 -8.93
CA THR A 550 -3.20 16.57 -10.32
C THR A 550 -4.65 16.09 -10.42
N LEU A 551 -5.22 16.16 -11.61
CA LEU A 551 -6.56 15.65 -11.90
C LEU A 551 -6.49 14.19 -12.31
N GLY A 552 -7.27 13.34 -11.67
CA GLY A 552 -7.42 11.95 -12.07
C GLY A 552 -8.21 11.83 -13.38
N ASN A 553 -7.81 10.88 -14.23
CA ASN A 553 -8.44 10.63 -15.51
C ASN A 553 -9.16 9.26 -15.62
N ASN A 554 -9.04 8.42 -14.59
CA ASN A 554 -9.73 7.13 -14.52
C ASN A 554 -11.24 7.25 -14.24
N PHE A 555 -11.68 8.36 -13.60
CA PHE A 555 -13.07 8.72 -13.42
C PHE A 555 -13.30 10.19 -13.81
N MET A 556 -14.09 10.40 -14.84
CA MET A 556 -14.42 11.74 -15.37
C MET A 556 -15.86 11.78 -15.85
N ALA A 557 -16.50 12.95 -15.73
CA ALA A 557 -17.80 13.17 -16.36
C ALA A 557 -17.83 14.54 -17.04
N ALA A 558 -18.39 14.60 -18.24
CA ALA A 558 -18.41 15.84 -19.03
C ALA A 558 -19.65 15.91 -19.94
N ILE A 559 -20.02 17.14 -20.31
CA ILE A 559 -20.91 17.36 -21.46
C ILE A 559 -20.15 17.09 -22.76
N PRO A 560 -20.84 16.76 -23.86
CA PRO A 560 -20.19 16.68 -25.19
C PRO A 560 -19.47 17.97 -25.52
N ARG A 561 -18.33 17.88 -26.20
CA ARG A 561 -17.52 19.01 -26.69
C ARG A 561 -17.04 19.97 -25.58
N HIS A 562 -16.89 19.48 -24.35
CA HIS A 562 -16.36 20.31 -23.27
C HIS A 562 -14.92 20.78 -23.58
N PRO A 563 -14.58 22.10 -23.45
CA PRO A 563 -13.29 22.65 -23.89
C PRO A 563 -12.06 21.93 -23.32
N VAL A 564 -12.09 21.54 -22.04
CA VAL A 564 -10.98 20.82 -21.39
C VAL A 564 -10.81 19.42 -22.00
N ILE A 565 -11.90 18.72 -22.28
CA ILE A 565 -11.86 17.37 -22.89
C ILE A 565 -11.33 17.46 -24.33
N LEU A 566 -11.75 18.48 -25.10
CA LEU A 566 -11.23 18.70 -26.46
C LEU A 566 -9.73 19.04 -26.45
N ALA A 567 -9.28 19.90 -25.55
CA ALA A 567 -7.86 20.24 -25.41
C ALA A 567 -7.02 19.04 -24.98
N ALA A 568 -7.53 18.20 -24.07
CA ALA A 568 -6.87 16.96 -23.65
C ALA A 568 -6.80 15.94 -24.79
N LEU A 569 -7.88 15.76 -25.57
CA LEU A 569 -7.89 14.86 -26.74
C LEU A 569 -6.87 15.31 -27.79
N GLU A 570 -6.84 16.59 -28.12
CA GLU A 570 -5.86 17.14 -29.06
C GLU A 570 -4.42 16.93 -28.55
N GLY A 571 -4.16 17.16 -27.26
CA GLY A 571 -2.87 16.92 -26.64
C GLY A 571 -2.45 15.45 -26.70
N ALA A 572 -3.35 14.52 -26.38
CA ALA A 572 -3.10 13.07 -26.46
C ALA A 572 -2.78 12.62 -27.88
N VAL A 573 -3.60 13.05 -28.85
CA VAL A 573 -3.39 12.73 -30.28
C VAL A 573 -2.04 13.25 -30.75
N ARG A 574 -1.69 14.46 -30.37
CA ARG A 574 -0.41 15.09 -30.72
C ARG A 574 0.78 14.34 -30.13
N ALA A 575 0.74 14.03 -28.81
CA ALA A 575 1.80 13.30 -28.12
C ALA A 575 2.03 11.90 -28.73
N ILE A 576 0.96 11.13 -28.92
CA ILE A 576 1.06 9.77 -29.48
C ILE A 576 1.54 9.81 -30.94
N ASN A 577 0.98 10.69 -31.79
CA ASN A 577 1.34 10.74 -33.21
C ASN A 577 2.77 11.26 -33.42
N ARG A 578 3.28 12.09 -32.52
CA ARG A 578 4.67 12.55 -32.49
C ARG A 578 5.64 11.45 -32.02
N GLY A 579 5.14 10.45 -31.29
CA GLY A 579 5.93 9.33 -30.78
C GLY A 579 6.67 9.66 -29.48
N ASP A 580 6.03 10.44 -28.59
CA ASP A 580 6.61 10.80 -27.31
C ASP A 580 6.87 9.55 -26.45
N GLN A 581 8.06 9.49 -25.87
CA GLN A 581 8.52 8.37 -25.03
C GLN A 581 8.29 8.63 -23.53
N GLU A 582 7.46 9.59 -23.18
CA GLU A 582 7.09 9.89 -21.81
C GLU A 582 6.25 8.78 -21.19
N ILE A 583 6.25 8.72 -19.85
CA ILE A 583 5.32 7.83 -19.15
C ILE A 583 3.87 8.20 -19.50
N ILE A 584 3.01 7.18 -19.51
CA ILE A 584 1.58 7.34 -19.82
C ILE A 584 0.93 8.43 -18.97
N TRP A 585 1.30 8.51 -17.69
CA TRP A 585 0.82 9.54 -16.76
C TRP A 585 1.02 10.98 -17.26
N LEU A 586 2.17 11.24 -17.90
CA LEU A 586 2.46 12.56 -18.51
C LEU A 586 1.84 12.70 -19.89
N ALA A 587 1.97 11.68 -20.75
CA ALA A 587 1.63 11.77 -22.17
C ALA A 587 0.11 11.80 -22.42
N THR A 588 -0.66 10.95 -21.72
CA THR A 588 -2.10 10.74 -21.95
C THR A 588 -2.95 10.74 -20.67
N GLY A 589 -2.32 10.59 -19.52
CA GLY A 589 -2.96 10.40 -18.22
C GLY A 589 -3.20 11.70 -17.42
N PRO A 590 -3.11 11.63 -16.08
CA PRO A 590 -3.37 12.73 -15.16
C PRO A 590 -2.58 14.01 -15.43
N GLY A 591 -1.32 13.90 -15.85
CA GLY A 591 -0.51 15.05 -16.23
C GLY A 591 -1.11 15.83 -17.41
N LEU A 592 -1.57 15.12 -18.43
CA LEU A 592 -2.18 15.73 -19.61
C LEU A 592 -3.50 16.43 -19.29
N ILE A 593 -4.44 15.77 -18.59
CA ILE A 593 -5.73 16.39 -18.26
C ILE A 593 -5.54 17.63 -17.35
N THR A 594 -4.53 17.60 -16.47
CA THR A 594 -4.18 18.74 -15.61
C THR A 594 -3.66 19.93 -16.43
N ARG A 595 -2.77 19.68 -17.42
CA ARG A 595 -2.30 20.72 -18.34
C ARG A 595 -3.43 21.27 -19.21
N ALA A 596 -4.30 20.41 -19.75
CA ALA A 596 -5.44 20.82 -20.54
C ALA A 596 -6.41 21.70 -19.73
N PHE A 597 -6.71 21.32 -18.49
CA PHE A 597 -7.52 22.15 -17.59
C PHE A 597 -6.85 23.52 -17.35
N ALA A 598 -5.58 23.52 -16.96
CA ALA A 598 -4.82 24.74 -16.68
C ALA A 598 -4.77 25.68 -17.90
N ALA A 599 -4.54 25.15 -19.10
CA ALA A 599 -4.51 25.92 -20.33
C ALA A 599 -5.86 26.60 -20.60
N VAL A 600 -6.97 25.86 -20.52
CA VAL A 600 -8.32 26.39 -20.77
C VAL A 600 -8.70 27.46 -19.74
N VAL A 601 -8.49 27.20 -18.44
CA VAL A 601 -8.89 28.18 -17.39
C VAL A 601 -7.95 29.36 -17.27
N SER A 602 -6.80 29.32 -17.92
CA SER A 602 -5.84 30.42 -17.97
C SER A 602 -6.08 31.39 -19.12
N ALA A 603 -6.93 31.04 -20.09
CA ALA A 603 -7.38 31.99 -21.12
C ALA A 603 -8.16 33.13 -20.46
N GLU A 604 -8.05 34.35 -21.06
CA GLU A 604 -8.74 35.55 -20.55
C GLU A 604 -10.05 35.80 -21.29
N ASP A 605 -10.79 34.73 -21.60
CA ASP A 605 -12.02 34.77 -22.39
C ASP A 605 -13.25 34.24 -21.61
N GLU A 606 -14.39 34.27 -22.26
CA GLU A 606 -15.65 33.78 -21.69
C GLU A 606 -15.61 32.26 -21.46
N THR A 607 -14.93 31.50 -22.32
CA THR A 607 -14.78 30.06 -22.18
C THR A 607 -14.08 29.69 -20.88
N ALA A 608 -13.01 30.43 -20.53
CA ALA A 608 -12.29 30.22 -19.26
C ALA A 608 -13.18 30.51 -18.05
N ARG A 609 -13.94 31.62 -18.09
CA ARG A 609 -14.87 31.97 -17.01
C ARG A 609 -15.98 30.93 -16.85
N GLN A 610 -16.59 30.51 -17.94
CA GLN A 610 -17.65 29.50 -17.94
C GLN A 610 -17.10 28.15 -17.47
N THR A 611 -15.93 27.72 -17.94
CA THR A 611 -15.29 26.48 -17.51
C THR A 611 -15.09 26.45 -15.98
N LEU A 612 -14.55 27.54 -15.41
CA LEU A 612 -14.39 27.63 -13.95
C LEU A 612 -15.73 27.57 -13.20
N ALA A 613 -16.76 28.22 -13.72
CA ALA A 613 -18.08 28.32 -13.09
C ALA A 613 -18.88 27.00 -13.16
N THR A 614 -18.57 26.12 -14.11
CA THR A 614 -19.30 24.86 -14.37
C THR A 614 -18.46 23.59 -14.15
N THR A 615 -17.24 23.73 -13.65
CA THR A 615 -16.40 22.59 -13.27
C THR A 615 -16.53 22.27 -11.79
N ARG A 616 -16.81 21.01 -11.47
CA ARG A 616 -16.69 20.46 -10.12
C ARG A 616 -15.46 19.58 -10.04
N ILE A 617 -14.58 19.88 -9.09
CA ILE A 617 -13.47 19.00 -8.72
C ILE A 617 -13.73 18.49 -7.31
N TRP A 618 -13.80 17.18 -7.16
CA TRP A 618 -13.95 16.52 -5.88
C TRP A 618 -12.57 16.20 -5.28
N SER A 619 -12.47 16.15 -3.96
CA SER A 619 -11.32 15.51 -3.33
C SER A 619 -11.35 14.01 -3.64
N ARG A 620 -10.19 13.37 -3.60
CA ARG A 620 -10.09 11.91 -3.74
C ARG A 620 -11.02 11.20 -2.74
N ARG A 621 -11.03 11.63 -1.50
CA ARG A 621 -11.86 11.08 -0.42
C ARG A 621 -13.38 11.18 -0.70
N GLU A 622 -13.85 12.32 -1.20
CA GLU A 622 -15.25 12.47 -1.60
C GLU A 622 -15.61 11.51 -2.74
N THR A 623 -14.72 11.36 -3.70
CA THR A 623 -14.89 10.41 -4.81
C THR A 623 -14.91 8.96 -4.32
N LEU A 624 -14.01 8.58 -3.41
CA LEU A 624 -13.92 7.22 -2.86
C LEU A 624 -15.17 6.77 -2.09
N ARG A 625 -16.03 7.68 -1.68
CA ARG A 625 -17.34 7.34 -1.09
C ARG A 625 -18.33 6.76 -2.09
N HIS A 626 -18.10 6.98 -3.39
CA HIS A 626 -18.97 6.55 -4.48
C HIS A 626 -18.27 5.62 -5.48
N VAL A 627 -16.97 5.81 -5.67
CA VAL A 627 -16.15 5.08 -6.64
C VAL A 627 -14.88 4.61 -5.97
N SER A 628 -14.72 3.31 -5.82
CA SER A 628 -13.46 2.71 -5.36
C SER A 628 -12.53 2.57 -6.54
N ILE A 629 -11.43 3.33 -6.52
CA ILE A 629 -10.45 3.36 -7.60
C ILE A 629 -9.36 2.31 -7.40
N HIS A 630 -8.91 1.72 -8.52
CA HIS A 630 -7.84 0.72 -8.57
C HIS A 630 -8.09 -0.52 -7.71
N CYS A 631 -9.30 -1.08 -7.76
CA CYS A 631 -9.65 -2.30 -7.02
C CYS A 631 -8.73 -3.46 -7.39
N LEU A 632 -8.55 -4.38 -6.44
CA LEU A 632 -7.80 -5.61 -6.66
C LEU A 632 -8.39 -6.40 -7.84
N ALA A 633 -7.55 -6.72 -8.81
CA ALA A 633 -7.89 -7.55 -9.97
C ALA A 633 -6.66 -8.34 -10.42
N GLY A 634 -6.86 -9.56 -10.89
CA GLY A 634 -5.78 -10.52 -11.19
C GLY A 634 -4.83 -10.04 -12.28
N TYR A 635 -5.30 -9.30 -13.26
CA TYR A 635 -4.45 -8.77 -14.34
C TYR A 635 -3.34 -7.82 -13.85
N LYS A 636 -3.52 -7.17 -12.69
CA LYS A 636 -2.54 -6.24 -12.10
C LYS A 636 -1.23 -6.90 -11.70
N ASP A 637 -1.25 -8.22 -11.54
CA ASP A 637 -0.06 -9.01 -11.29
C ASP A 637 0.62 -9.54 -12.57
N THR A 638 0.07 -9.22 -13.75
CA THR A 638 0.58 -9.62 -15.06
C THR A 638 1.29 -8.47 -15.80
N ALA A 639 1.92 -8.78 -16.94
CA ALA A 639 2.52 -7.78 -17.82
C ALA A 639 1.47 -6.85 -18.49
N GLN A 640 0.19 -7.16 -18.39
CA GLN A 640 -0.89 -6.31 -18.92
C GLN A 640 -1.09 -5.03 -18.09
N HIS A 641 -0.63 -5.02 -16.82
CA HIS A 641 -0.70 -3.82 -16.00
C HIS A 641 0.35 -2.79 -16.43
N TRP A 642 -0.08 -1.56 -16.75
CA TRP A 642 0.77 -0.51 -17.32
C TRP A 642 2.01 -0.17 -16.49
N VAL A 643 1.91 -0.15 -15.15
CA VAL A 643 3.05 0.08 -14.25
C VAL A 643 4.09 -1.03 -14.40
N ARG A 644 3.65 -2.28 -14.55
CA ARG A 644 4.59 -3.39 -14.76
C ARG A 644 5.19 -3.35 -16.16
N ALA A 645 4.38 -3.07 -17.18
CA ALA A 645 4.85 -2.95 -18.56
C ALA A 645 5.87 -1.81 -18.72
N ALA A 646 5.64 -0.66 -18.06
CA ALA A 646 6.51 0.51 -18.17
C ALA A 646 7.84 0.40 -17.41
N PHE A 647 7.88 -0.36 -16.29
CA PHE A 647 9.00 -0.36 -15.35
C PHE A 647 9.67 -1.74 -15.16
N THR A 648 9.36 -2.73 -15.99
CA THR A 648 10.13 -3.97 -16.08
C THR A 648 11.33 -3.77 -17.00
N THR A 649 12.52 -4.09 -16.49
CA THR A 649 13.73 -4.10 -17.33
C THR A 649 13.53 -5.12 -18.46
N PRO A 650 13.74 -4.77 -19.75
CA PRO A 650 13.72 -5.76 -20.82
C PRO A 650 14.73 -6.85 -20.45
N GLN A 651 14.29 -8.11 -20.42
CA GLN A 651 15.24 -9.23 -20.36
C GLN A 651 16.18 -9.06 -21.57
N ARG A 652 17.46 -8.83 -21.30
CA ARG A 652 18.47 -8.97 -22.35
C ARG A 652 18.34 -10.41 -22.85
N SER A 653 17.80 -10.57 -24.05
CA SER A 653 17.89 -11.83 -24.79
C SER A 653 19.38 -12.18 -24.80
N ALA A 654 19.73 -13.26 -24.10
CA ALA A 654 21.04 -13.87 -24.24
C ALA A 654 21.15 -14.34 -25.69
N GLY A 655 21.80 -13.54 -26.55
CA GLY A 655 22.24 -13.92 -27.86
C GLY A 655 23.52 -14.74 -27.74
#